data_6c6b47c466758f70782da19a330dc87e
#
_entry.id   6c6b47c466758f70782da19a330dc87e
#
_cell.length_a   1.000
_cell.length_b   1.000
_cell.length_c   1.000
_cell.angle_alpha   90.00
_cell.angle_beta   90.00
_cell.angle_gamma   90.00
#
_symmetry.space_group_name_H-M   'P 1'
#
loop_
_entity.id
_entity.type
_entity.pdbx_description
1 polymer ?
#
loop_
_entity_poly.entity_id
_entity_poly.type
_entity_poly.pdbx_seq_one_letter_code
_entity_poly.pdbx_strand_id
1 'polypeptide(L)'
;SVLKDASSAAVYGARAAFGVVLITTKKGKTGEKITFNYNNNFSWSTPSRLPHSLPADQWLRAMNNESKNTSGTQYWSDELIAAVDAYMKDPTRPTAWENTQGNKFTANGEWAYAGNTDWMDIFYKNAAFMQQHNASLRGGSEKTAYYASLGYKGQDGLLAFGTDTYKRINMSFNFTSKVTDWLEIGFRTKYNRSEVNEPNSNHYTSEDPYYEVYRAFPFIPVYLPDGDFAAVAGSNFNFNIAGMLAQAGRKKNVYDDIWYTGSFNLTPLKGLSIKGDYTGNRLFRDERAHNKTIYQKQPDGSQIAKGEPNGVSLRKYDDTYQALNLWAEYKFELPKSHSFTAMVGYNQESKKTSNFYGYVTDLYLNDAPIIDWANTKQKLEEEATIWAVQGAFFRLNYDYAGKYLVEVNGRYDGSSKYASDSRWGFFPSASLGWRLSEEKFFEPAKKIFDNVKLRASLGSLGNQVTNSNFDFLSLMGFEQLNYLIGGKLANGITPASLAYNNVTWEKVTTANFGIDLGLLNNRLTASFDYFLRYTNDMVVSKAYPATMGSTGGKENLANMRTNGWELTLNWNDNINDVAGSTLNYNIGIGISDSYSTITKYDNPTGYLGDYYEGQRLGDIWGYVTEGFIKDDAEAEAMKVRQKQISGTWIPGDIKYADLDGDGVITYGKNQLNDHGDKKIIGNQTPRYRFNINLGLNWKGFDVRALFEGVMKRDLWLGDNNTVFWGYTGQWWSALNETHINDVWSETNPNAYFPVPTNTTRSRQIQTKYLQDASYIRLKDLTIGYTLPTSWVSKLGISQLKVFASGQNLWEATGLYKYLDPDSTGDTKDDGSLEERMTKYPFCRSYSFGINVTF
;
A
#
# COMPACT_ATOMS: atom_id res chain seq x y z
N SER A 1 20.67 -1.88 6.07
CA SER A 1 20.37 -2.06 7.50
C SER A 1 19.14 -1.27 7.90
N VAL A 2 18.44 -1.74 8.92
CA VAL A 2 17.30 -1.05 9.51
C VAL A 2 17.67 -0.65 10.94
N LEU A 3 17.56 0.64 11.23
CA LEU A 3 17.78 1.19 12.57
C LEU A 3 16.41 1.35 13.23
N LYS A 4 16.18 0.60 14.31
CA LYS A 4 14.86 0.51 14.96
C LYS A 4 14.82 1.26 16.29
N ASP A 5 15.99 1.38 16.95
CA ASP A 5 16.07 2.06 18.23
C ASP A 5 16.27 3.57 18.07
N ALA A 6 15.74 4.33 19.03
CA ALA A 6 15.91 5.77 19.06
C ALA A 6 17.38 6.21 19.12
N SER A 7 18.26 5.48 19.81
CA SER A 7 19.69 5.83 19.90
C SER A 7 20.41 5.70 18.55
N SER A 8 20.18 4.62 17.81
CA SER A 8 20.80 4.42 16.50
C SER A 8 20.22 5.36 15.44
N ALA A 9 18.95 5.73 15.56
CA ALA A 9 18.23 6.61 14.65
C ALA A 9 18.44 8.11 14.91
N ALA A 10 18.91 8.50 16.11
CA ALA A 10 18.97 9.88 16.59
C ALA A 10 19.70 10.85 15.66
N VAL A 11 20.81 10.45 15.02
CA VAL A 11 21.58 11.33 14.12
C VAL A 11 20.86 11.64 12.80
N TYR A 12 19.81 10.89 12.45
CA TYR A 12 19.06 11.06 11.19
C TYR A 12 17.88 12.06 11.31
N GLY A 13 17.66 12.62 12.50
CA GLY A 13 16.73 13.70 12.74
C GLY A 13 15.27 13.30 12.91
N ALA A 14 14.42 14.30 12.83
CA ALA A 14 13.01 14.23 13.15
C ALA A 14 12.16 13.27 12.29
N ARG A 15 12.69 12.78 11.17
CA ARG A 15 12.03 11.77 10.35
C ARG A 15 12.36 10.33 10.76
N ALA A 16 13.24 10.16 11.72
CA ALA A 16 13.70 8.86 12.20
C ALA A 16 12.85 8.28 13.34
N ALA A 17 11.78 8.97 13.75
CA ALA A 17 10.93 8.60 14.89
C ALA A 17 10.37 7.17 14.84
N PHE A 18 10.13 6.64 13.65
CA PHE A 18 9.62 5.27 13.43
C PHE A 18 10.66 4.32 12.82
N GLY A 19 11.93 4.70 12.85
CA GLY A 19 13.05 3.92 12.34
C GLY A 19 13.64 4.46 11.05
N VAL A 20 14.82 3.95 10.69
CA VAL A 20 15.58 4.38 9.51
C VAL A 20 16.01 3.17 8.69
N VAL A 21 15.74 3.19 7.40
CA VAL A 21 16.24 2.20 6.44
C VAL A 21 17.46 2.77 5.72
N LEU A 22 18.63 2.22 6.00
CA LEU A 22 19.89 2.61 5.35
C LEU A 22 20.15 1.73 4.12
N ILE A 23 20.15 2.36 2.94
CA ILE A 23 20.46 1.71 1.68
C ILE A 23 21.83 2.14 1.21
N THR A 24 22.78 1.19 1.19
CA THR A 24 24.12 1.42 0.65
C THR A 24 24.17 1.00 -0.82
N THR A 25 24.42 1.92 -1.70
CA THR A 25 24.57 1.65 -3.14
C THR A 25 25.92 1.07 -3.47
N LYS A 26 26.00 0.36 -4.61
CA LYS A 26 27.28 -0.13 -5.15
C LYS A 26 28.24 1.02 -5.41
N LYS A 27 29.51 0.79 -5.10
CA LYS A 27 30.63 1.73 -5.32
C LYS A 27 31.76 0.99 -6.03
N GLY A 28 32.62 1.71 -6.75
CA GLY A 28 33.94 1.22 -7.15
C GLY A 28 34.87 1.16 -5.93
N LYS A 29 35.97 0.47 -6.05
CA LYS A 29 37.04 0.44 -5.07
C LYS A 29 38.33 0.95 -5.71
N THR A 30 39.16 1.64 -4.93
CA THR A 30 40.49 2.03 -5.38
C THR A 30 41.34 0.78 -5.68
N GLY A 31 42.13 0.82 -6.78
CA GLY A 31 42.91 -0.33 -7.23
C GLY A 31 42.11 -1.45 -7.91
N GLU A 32 40.79 -1.29 -8.09
CA GLU A 32 39.95 -2.32 -8.70
C GLU A 32 40.04 -2.25 -10.23
N LYS A 33 40.29 -3.43 -10.87
CA LYS A 33 40.22 -3.54 -12.32
C LYS A 33 38.80 -3.21 -12.82
N ILE A 34 38.72 -2.72 -14.03
CA ILE A 34 37.45 -2.42 -14.67
C ILE A 34 36.67 -3.72 -14.81
N THR A 35 35.44 -3.70 -14.33
CA THR A 35 34.49 -4.83 -14.37
C THR A 35 33.19 -4.32 -14.96
N PHE A 36 32.73 -4.99 -16.03
CA PHE A 36 31.43 -4.74 -16.62
C PHE A 36 30.47 -5.87 -16.25
N ASN A 37 29.29 -5.52 -15.79
CA ASN A 37 28.24 -6.47 -15.48
C ASN A 37 26.96 -6.12 -16.24
N TYR A 38 26.33 -7.13 -16.83
CA TYR A 38 25.03 -7.03 -17.45
C TYR A 38 24.10 -8.09 -16.85
N ASN A 39 22.88 -7.67 -16.49
CA ASN A 39 21.83 -8.61 -16.13
C ASN A 39 20.51 -8.25 -16.79
N ASN A 40 19.72 -9.25 -17.10
CA ASN A 40 18.36 -9.09 -17.56
C ASN A 40 17.39 -9.96 -16.77
N ASN A 41 16.10 -9.63 -16.87
CA ASN A 41 14.99 -10.41 -16.37
C ASN A 41 13.81 -10.24 -17.31
N PHE A 42 13.30 -11.36 -17.83
CA PHE A 42 12.03 -11.43 -18.55
C PHE A 42 11.01 -12.08 -17.63
N SER A 43 9.84 -11.49 -17.49
CA SER A 43 8.80 -11.95 -16.56
C SER A 43 7.42 -11.91 -17.20
N TRP A 44 6.59 -12.85 -16.80
CA TRP A 44 5.17 -12.89 -17.13
C TRP A 44 4.38 -12.90 -15.83
N SER A 45 3.46 -11.94 -15.69
CA SER A 45 2.60 -11.80 -14.52
C SER A 45 1.18 -12.20 -14.89
N THR A 46 0.62 -13.15 -14.14
CA THR A 46 -0.75 -13.63 -14.30
C THR A 46 -1.61 -13.16 -13.14
N PRO A 47 -2.84 -12.67 -13.36
CA PRO A 47 -3.74 -12.33 -12.28
C PRO A 47 -4.07 -13.58 -11.45
N SER A 48 -4.27 -13.40 -10.16
CA SER A 48 -4.67 -14.44 -9.23
C SER A 48 -5.98 -14.09 -8.55
N ARG A 49 -6.74 -15.12 -8.13
CA ARG A 49 -7.97 -14.96 -7.33
C ARG A 49 -9.07 -14.13 -7.99
N LEU A 50 -9.14 -14.10 -9.33
CA LEU A 50 -10.25 -13.48 -10.03
C LEU A 50 -11.49 -14.38 -9.93
N PRO A 51 -12.67 -13.85 -9.57
CA PRO A 51 -13.92 -14.59 -9.74
C PRO A 51 -14.29 -14.67 -11.22
N HIS A 52 -15.02 -15.70 -11.61
CA HIS A 52 -15.69 -15.74 -12.89
C HIS A 52 -17.10 -15.15 -12.75
N SER A 53 -17.58 -14.45 -13.77
CA SER A 53 -18.95 -14.00 -13.84
C SER A 53 -19.90 -15.21 -13.93
N LEU A 54 -21.06 -15.14 -13.28
CA LEU A 54 -22.09 -16.15 -13.48
C LEU A 54 -22.56 -16.18 -14.94
N PRO A 55 -22.96 -17.36 -15.48
CA PRO A 55 -23.73 -17.41 -16.71
C PRO A 55 -24.95 -16.48 -16.66
N ALA A 56 -25.25 -15.84 -17.77
CA ALA A 56 -26.26 -14.78 -17.83
C ALA A 56 -27.64 -15.22 -17.34
N ASP A 57 -28.08 -16.45 -17.67
CA ASP A 57 -29.35 -17.04 -17.22
C ASP A 57 -29.39 -17.21 -15.69
N GLN A 58 -28.31 -17.67 -15.08
CA GLN A 58 -28.19 -17.86 -13.64
C GLN A 58 -28.16 -16.53 -12.93
N TRP A 59 -27.40 -15.57 -13.47
CA TRP A 59 -27.29 -14.22 -12.92
C TRP A 59 -28.65 -13.52 -12.89
N LEU A 60 -29.42 -13.54 -14.00
CA LEU A 60 -30.73 -12.92 -14.09
C LEU A 60 -31.74 -13.50 -13.09
N ARG A 61 -31.75 -14.83 -12.95
CA ARG A 61 -32.62 -15.52 -11.98
C ARG A 61 -32.24 -15.20 -10.54
N ALA A 62 -30.94 -15.16 -10.25
CA ALA A 62 -30.43 -14.82 -8.92
C ALA A 62 -30.80 -13.38 -8.54
N MET A 63 -30.67 -12.42 -9.46
CA MET A 63 -31.07 -11.03 -9.25
C MET A 63 -32.58 -10.86 -9.09
N ASN A 64 -33.37 -11.60 -9.84
CA ASN A 64 -34.83 -11.58 -9.66
C ASN A 64 -35.28 -12.22 -8.35
N ASN A 65 -34.57 -13.25 -7.87
CA ASN A 65 -34.81 -13.83 -6.55
C ASN A 65 -34.49 -12.81 -5.43
N GLU A 66 -33.33 -12.15 -5.50
CA GLU A 66 -32.97 -11.05 -4.58
C GLU A 66 -34.03 -9.94 -4.58
N SER A 67 -34.46 -9.48 -5.75
CA SER A 67 -35.47 -8.42 -5.86
C SER A 67 -36.80 -8.82 -5.26
N LYS A 68 -37.24 -10.06 -5.47
CA LYS A 68 -38.48 -10.59 -4.87
C LYS A 68 -38.37 -10.60 -3.33
N ASN A 69 -37.22 -11.02 -2.77
CA ASN A 69 -37.01 -11.05 -1.32
C ASN A 69 -36.91 -9.64 -0.72
N THR A 70 -36.47 -8.66 -1.49
CA THR A 70 -36.28 -7.27 -1.03
C THR A 70 -37.54 -6.41 -1.22
N SER A 71 -38.17 -6.47 -2.39
CA SER A 71 -39.24 -5.54 -2.81
C SER A 71 -40.53 -6.23 -3.29
N GLY A 72 -40.55 -7.56 -3.37
CA GLY A 72 -41.69 -8.34 -3.89
C GLY A 72 -41.84 -8.30 -5.42
N THR A 73 -40.92 -7.64 -6.14
CA THR A 73 -41.02 -7.46 -7.61
C THR A 73 -39.79 -8.03 -8.32
N GLN A 74 -39.88 -8.25 -9.62
CA GLN A 74 -38.72 -8.63 -10.44
C GLN A 74 -38.05 -7.40 -11.03
N TYR A 75 -36.71 -7.44 -11.15
CA TYR A 75 -35.97 -6.44 -11.91
C TYR A 75 -36.04 -6.72 -13.42
N TRP A 76 -35.85 -7.98 -13.80
CA TRP A 76 -35.67 -8.42 -15.18
C TRP A 76 -36.89 -9.17 -15.67
N SER A 77 -37.35 -8.84 -16.88
CA SER A 77 -38.55 -9.45 -17.46
C SER A 77 -38.36 -10.92 -17.80
N ASP A 78 -39.47 -11.68 -17.80
CA ASP A 78 -39.46 -13.07 -18.24
C ASP A 78 -39.09 -13.19 -19.73
N GLU A 79 -39.41 -12.17 -20.55
CA GLU A 79 -39.02 -12.10 -21.97
C GLU A 79 -37.48 -12.07 -22.10
N LEU A 80 -36.77 -11.25 -21.32
CA LEU A 80 -35.30 -11.21 -21.30
C LEU A 80 -34.72 -12.56 -20.89
N ILE A 81 -35.24 -13.16 -19.83
CA ILE A 81 -34.76 -14.47 -19.35
C ILE A 81 -34.96 -15.53 -20.42
N ALA A 82 -36.14 -15.53 -21.10
CA ALA A 82 -36.43 -16.47 -22.20
C ALA A 82 -35.48 -16.27 -23.40
N ALA A 83 -35.17 -15.04 -23.73
CA ALA A 83 -34.23 -14.72 -24.81
C ALA A 83 -32.79 -15.18 -24.47
N VAL A 84 -32.32 -14.97 -23.23
CA VAL A 84 -31.01 -15.45 -22.75
C VAL A 84 -30.99 -16.97 -22.73
N ASP A 85 -32.05 -17.66 -22.24
CA ASP A 85 -32.16 -19.12 -22.29
C ASP A 85 -32.07 -19.68 -23.72
N ALA A 86 -32.70 -19.00 -24.66
CA ALA A 86 -32.66 -19.39 -26.05
C ALA A 86 -31.26 -19.19 -26.65
N TYR A 87 -30.58 -18.08 -26.31
CA TYR A 87 -29.21 -17.85 -26.71
C TYR A 87 -28.26 -18.87 -26.09
N MET A 88 -28.39 -19.19 -24.81
CA MET A 88 -27.58 -20.23 -24.14
C MET A 88 -27.68 -21.60 -24.79
N LYS A 89 -28.85 -21.94 -25.34
CA LYS A 89 -29.08 -23.19 -26.09
C LYS A 89 -28.53 -23.17 -27.51
N ASP A 90 -28.56 -22.00 -28.14
CA ASP A 90 -28.11 -21.78 -29.52
C ASP A 90 -27.41 -20.43 -29.65
N PRO A 91 -26.09 -20.37 -29.44
CA PRO A 91 -25.31 -19.13 -29.50
C PRO A 91 -25.21 -18.48 -30.90
N THR A 92 -25.80 -19.10 -31.92
CA THR A 92 -25.88 -18.51 -33.25
C THR A 92 -27.04 -17.53 -33.40
N ARG A 93 -27.92 -17.44 -32.40
CA ARG A 93 -29.06 -16.51 -32.37
C ARG A 93 -28.54 -15.08 -32.23
N PRO A 94 -29.33 -14.09 -32.74
CA PRO A 94 -29.04 -12.68 -32.50
C PRO A 94 -28.93 -12.36 -31.00
N THR A 95 -27.90 -11.61 -30.61
CA THR A 95 -27.69 -11.16 -29.24
C THR A 95 -28.46 -9.89 -28.88
N ALA A 96 -29.24 -9.35 -29.83
CA ALA A 96 -30.02 -8.12 -29.63
C ALA A 96 -31.38 -8.25 -30.29
N TRP A 97 -32.45 -7.72 -29.65
CA TRP A 97 -33.80 -7.66 -30.16
C TRP A 97 -34.53 -6.43 -29.58
N GLU A 98 -35.57 -5.96 -30.27
CA GLU A 98 -36.48 -4.99 -29.76
C GLU A 98 -37.43 -5.66 -28.77
N ASN A 99 -37.36 -5.27 -27.47
CA ASN A 99 -38.17 -5.93 -26.46
C ASN A 99 -39.61 -5.38 -26.42
N THR A 100 -40.60 -6.23 -26.09
CA THR A 100 -42.02 -5.88 -26.11
C THR A 100 -42.59 -5.60 -24.73
N GLN A 101 -41.93 -5.99 -23.67
CA GLN A 101 -42.42 -5.84 -22.28
C GLN A 101 -41.76 -4.70 -21.53
N GLY A 102 -40.52 -4.35 -21.94
CA GLY A 102 -39.67 -3.46 -21.16
C GLY A 102 -39.17 -4.10 -19.86
N ASN A 103 -38.30 -3.40 -19.19
CA ASN A 103 -37.80 -3.72 -17.86
C ASN A 103 -37.36 -2.41 -17.19
N LYS A 104 -36.73 -2.49 -16.03
CA LYS A 104 -36.30 -1.29 -15.29
C LYS A 104 -35.34 -0.37 -16.08
N PHE A 105 -34.63 -0.89 -17.06
CA PHE A 105 -33.56 -0.18 -17.79
C PHE A 105 -33.83 -0.03 -19.27
N THR A 106 -34.71 -0.86 -19.84
CA THR A 106 -35.06 -0.87 -21.25
C THR A 106 -36.58 -0.76 -21.37
N ALA A 107 -37.07 0.33 -21.92
CA ALA A 107 -38.49 0.53 -22.12
C ALA A 107 -39.02 -0.42 -23.19
N ASN A 108 -40.35 -0.54 -23.25
CA ASN A 108 -41.01 -1.24 -24.34
C ASN A 108 -40.67 -0.56 -25.68
N GLY A 109 -40.24 -1.33 -26.66
CA GLY A 109 -39.79 -0.85 -27.96
C GLY A 109 -38.30 -0.46 -28.03
N GLU A 110 -37.57 -0.53 -26.91
CA GLU A 110 -36.15 -0.32 -26.92
C GLU A 110 -35.34 -1.63 -27.13
N TRP A 111 -34.15 -1.51 -27.63
CA TRP A 111 -33.25 -2.63 -27.82
C TRP A 111 -32.78 -3.25 -26.52
N ALA A 112 -32.82 -4.57 -26.41
CA ALA A 112 -32.32 -5.37 -25.33
C ALA A 112 -31.28 -6.39 -25.82
N TYR A 113 -30.45 -6.94 -24.90
CA TYR A 113 -29.41 -7.88 -25.23
C TYR A 113 -29.59 -9.23 -24.53
N ALA A 114 -29.24 -10.31 -25.25
CA ALA A 114 -29.29 -11.68 -24.75
C ALA A 114 -27.98 -12.43 -25.03
N GLY A 115 -26.88 -11.88 -24.62
CA GLY A 115 -25.56 -12.52 -24.69
C GLY A 115 -25.22 -13.37 -23.45
N ASN A 116 -24.00 -13.92 -23.44
CA ASN A 116 -23.38 -14.54 -22.26
C ASN A 116 -21.89 -14.22 -22.25
N THR A 117 -21.50 -13.19 -21.48
CA THR A 117 -20.14 -12.67 -21.45
C THR A 117 -19.55 -12.85 -20.05
N ASP A 118 -18.46 -13.59 -19.93
CA ASP A 118 -17.64 -13.54 -18.73
C ASP A 118 -16.71 -12.31 -18.82
N TRP A 119 -17.18 -11.22 -18.21
CA TRP A 119 -16.46 -9.94 -18.23
C TRP A 119 -15.11 -10.01 -17.55
N MET A 120 -14.95 -10.85 -16.54
CA MET A 120 -13.67 -11.00 -15.85
C MET A 120 -12.61 -11.68 -16.73
N ASP A 121 -13.01 -12.71 -17.50
CA ASP A 121 -12.11 -13.44 -18.40
C ASP A 121 -11.63 -12.55 -19.56
N ILE A 122 -12.51 -11.72 -20.11
CA ILE A 122 -12.15 -10.88 -21.26
C ILE A 122 -11.49 -9.56 -20.88
N PHE A 123 -11.71 -9.06 -19.65
CA PHE A 123 -11.19 -7.77 -19.19
C PHE A 123 -9.68 -7.81 -18.94
N TYR A 124 -9.17 -8.92 -18.43
CA TYR A 124 -7.78 -9.12 -18.10
C TYR A 124 -7.07 -9.99 -19.12
N LYS A 125 -5.82 -9.64 -19.43
CA LYS A 125 -4.90 -10.56 -20.13
C LYS A 125 -4.56 -11.73 -19.21
N ASN A 126 -4.42 -12.93 -19.79
CA ASN A 126 -3.94 -14.11 -19.07
C ASN A 126 -2.51 -13.92 -18.55
N ALA A 127 -1.69 -13.14 -19.23
CA ALA A 127 -0.33 -12.82 -18.81
C ALA A 127 0.10 -11.45 -19.35
N ALA A 128 0.73 -10.65 -18.48
CA ALA A 128 1.36 -9.39 -18.84
C ALA A 128 2.88 -9.55 -18.87
N PHE A 129 3.51 -9.07 -19.92
CA PHE A 129 4.95 -9.19 -20.13
C PHE A 129 5.73 -8.06 -19.48
N MET A 130 6.88 -8.38 -18.88
CA MET A 130 7.84 -7.43 -18.35
C MET A 130 9.26 -7.81 -18.78
N GLN A 131 10.04 -6.80 -19.15
CA GLN A 131 11.47 -6.94 -19.36
C GLN A 131 12.25 -5.91 -18.55
N GLN A 132 13.39 -6.35 -18.04
CA GLN A 132 14.31 -5.50 -17.32
C GLN A 132 15.75 -5.79 -17.74
N HIS A 133 16.51 -4.74 -17.99
CA HIS A 133 17.91 -4.79 -18.41
C HIS A 133 18.72 -3.84 -17.54
N ASN A 134 19.83 -4.30 -16.98
CA ASN A 134 20.73 -3.48 -16.20
C ASN A 134 22.17 -3.73 -16.64
N ALA A 135 22.87 -2.67 -16.95
CA ALA A 135 24.29 -2.66 -17.25
C ALA A 135 25.03 -1.82 -16.21
N SER A 136 26.18 -2.25 -15.76
CA SER A 136 26.99 -1.47 -14.83
C SER A 136 28.48 -1.67 -15.08
N LEU A 137 29.23 -0.60 -14.85
CA LEU A 137 30.68 -0.52 -14.95
C LEU A 137 31.24 -0.02 -13.63
N ARG A 138 32.27 -0.68 -13.11
CA ARG A 138 32.99 -0.24 -11.92
C ARG A 138 34.50 -0.42 -12.13
N GLY A 139 35.25 0.41 -11.44
CA GLY A 139 36.70 0.34 -11.46
C GLY A 139 37.32 1.44 -10.62
N GLY A 140 38.65 1.46 -10.57
CA GLY A 140 39.36 2.48 -9.82
C GLY A 140 40.87 2.43 -10.05
N SER A 141 41.51 3.61 -9.92
CA SER A 141 42.97 3.73 -9.76
C SER A 141 43.35 3.72 -8.28
N GLU A 142 44.62 3.90 -7.96
CA GLU A 142 45.08 3.98 -6.57
C GLU A 142 44.37 5.10 -5.77
N LYS A 143 43.98 6.20 -6.43
CA LYS A 143 43.38 7.38 -5.79
C LYS A 143 41.93 7.60 -6.12
N THR A 144 41.41 6.95 -7.14
CA THR A 144 40.01 7.17 -7.61
C THR A 144 39.25 5.88 -7.64
N ALA A 145 37.94 5.97 -7.43
CA ALA A 145 37.02 4.88 -7.62
C ALA A 145 35.73 5.39 -8.27
N TYR A 146 35.17 4.61 -9.20
CA TYR A 146 33.95 4.97 -9.91
C TYR A 146 33.02 3.78 -10.13
N TYR A 147 31.75 4.11 -10.20
CA TYR A 147 30.66 3.19 -10.56
C TYR A 147 29.65 3.91 -11.44
N ALA A 148 29.28 3.31 -12.54
CA ALA A 148 28.21 3.80 -13.43
C ALA A 148 27.22 2.68 -13.69
N SER A 149 25.93 3.00 -13.79
CA SER A 149 24.92 2.01 -14.18
C SER A 149 23.82 2.65 -15.01
N LEU A 150 23.27 1.83 -15.92
CA LEU A 150 22.11 2.12 -16.75
C LEU A 150 21.12 0.97 -16.61
N GLY A 151 19.87 1.29 -16.32
CA GLY A 151 18.78 0.33 -16.22
C GLY A 151 17.61 0.73 -17.10
N TYR A 152 16.97 -0.25 -17.71
CA TYR A 152 15.71 -0.12 -18.41
C TYR A 152 14.71 -1.15 -17.87
N LYS A 153 13.47 -0.72 -17.67
CA LYS A 153 12.33 -1.60 -17.40
C LYS A 153 11.17 -1.20 -18.30
N GLY A 154 10.59 -2.18 -18.99
CA GLY A 154 9.34 -2.08 -19.72
C GLY A 154 8.37 -3.12 -19.18
N GLN A 155 7.15 -2.74 -18.88
CA GLN A 155 6.13 -3.62 -18.31
C GLN A 155 4.79 -3.28 -18.94
N ASP A 156 4.13 -4.28 -19.49
CA ASP A 156 2.73 -4.20 -19.89
C ASP A 156 1.84 -4.45 -18.67
N GLY A 157 0.68 -3.81 -18.66
CA GLY A 157 -0.35 -4.12 -17.67
C GLY A 157 -1.30 -5.22 -18.11
N LEU A 158 -2.24 -5.54 -17.24
CA LEU A 158 -3.18 -6.66 -17.43
C LEU A 158 -4.41 -6.29 -18.24
N LEU A 159 -4.67 -5.03 -18.55
CA LEU A 159 -5.85 -4.66 -19.33
C LEU A 159 -5.79 -5.26 -20.75
N ALA A 160 -6.81 -6.03 -21.13
CA ALA A 160 -6.94 -6.60 -22.47
C ALA A 160 -7.32 -5.53 -23.50
N PHE A 161 -8.06 -4.51 -23.07
CA PHE A 161 -8.49 -3.37 -23.88
C PHE A 161 -7.81 -2.08 -23.46
N GLY A 162 -7.50 -1.21 -24.43
CA GLY A 162 -6.90 0.10 -24.15
C GLY A 162 -5.45 0.06 -23.68
N THR A 163 -4.88 -1.06 -23.39
CA THR A 163 -3.51 -1.34 -22.94
C THR A 163 -2.94 -0.32 -21.94
N ASP A 164 -2.41 -0.78 -20.86
CA ASP A 164 -1.69 -0.01 -19.87
C ASP A 164 -0.21 -0.40 -19.88
N THR A 165 0.69 0.57 -19.77
CA THR A 165 2.13 0.34 -19.83
C THR A 165 2.91 1.17 -18.83
N TYR A 166 3.99 0.59 -18.32
CA TYR A 166 4.99 1.27 -17.50
C TYR A 166 6.38 1.14 -18.14
N LYS A 167 7.09 2.26 -18.27
CA LYS A 167 8.47 2.29 -18.72
C LYS A 167 9.34 3.04 -17.73
N ARG A 168 10.57 2.58 -17.51
CA ARG A 168 11.52 3.26 -16.63
C ARG A 168 12.93 3.15 -17.18
N ILE A 169 13.62 4.27 -17.18
CA ILE A 169 15.06 4.36 -17.41
C ILE A 169 15.67 4.92 -16.14
N ASN A 170 16.71 4.27 -15.62
CA ASN A 170 17.46 4.78 -14.49
C ASN A 170 18.96 4.77 -14.77
N MET A 171 19.63 5.83 -14.38
CA MET A 171 21.07 6.00 -14.49
C MET A 171 21.63 6.34 -13.12
N SER A 172 22.82 5.84 -12.80
CA SER A 172 23.55 6.31 -11.65
C SER A 172 25.05 6.40 -11.92
N PHE A 173 25.67 7.37 -11.29
CA PHE A 173 27.10 7.55 -11.34
C PHE A 173 27.61 7.93 -9.95
N ASN A 174 28.61 7.21 -9.47
CA ASN A 174 29.32 7.45 -8.21
C ASN A 174 30.79 7.61 -8.52
N PHE A 175 31.40 8.64 -7.96
CA PHE A 175 32.81 8.93 -8.09
C PHE A 175 33.35 9.34 -6.74
N THR A 176 34.54 8.83 -6.37
CA THR A 176 35.29 9.25 -5.20
C THR A 176 36.76 9.42 -5.56
N SER A 177 37.40 10.43 -5.03
CA SER A 177 38.81 10.70 -5.29
C SER A 177 39.53 11.19 -4.02
N LYS A 178 40.65 10.56 -3.70
CA LYS A 178 41.64 11.06 -2.73
C LYS A 178 42.49 12.11 -3.43
N VAL A 179 42.11 13.38 -3.30
CA VAL A 179 42.82 14.52 -3.89
C VAL A 179 44.22 14.66 -3.24
N THR A 180 44.25 14.54 -1.91
CA THR A 180 45.45 14.49 -1.08
C THR A 180 45.28 13.39 -0.01
N ASP A 181 46.27 13.17 0.80
CA ASP A 181 46.19 12.20 1.91
C ASP A 181 45.19 12.61 2.99
N TRP A 182 44.86 13.86 3.08
CA TRP A 182 43.92 14.44 4.04
C TRP A 182 42.59 14.90 3.45
N LEU A 183 42.42 14.88 2.11
CA LEU A 183 41.20 15.30 1.44
C LEU A 183 40.70 14.22 0.48
N GLU A 184 39.51 13.71 0.77
CA GLU A 184 38.70 12.92 -0.17
C GLU A 184 37.46 13.70 -0.60
N ILE A 185 37.16 13.72 -1.89
CA ILE A 185 35.93 14.28 -2.45
C ILE A 185 35.11 13.18 -3.08
N GLY A 186 33.79 13.37 -3.07
CA GLY A 186 32.84 12.46 -3.70
C GLY A 186 31.80 13.20 -4.49
N PHE A 187 31.37 12.58 -5.59
CA PHE A 187 30.21 13.03 -6.36
C PHE A 187 29.32 11.84 -6.68
N ARG A 188 28.01 12.00 -6.46
CA ARG A 188 27.01 10.97 -6.78
C ARG A 188 25.86 11.61 -7.49
N THR A 189 25.38 10.97 -8.55
CA THR A 189 24.16 11.40 -9.21
C THR A 189 23.30 10.20 -9.57
N LYS A 190 21.99 10.39 -9.55
CA LYS A 190 20.99 9.45 -10.02
C LYS A 190 19.97 10.19 -10.86
N TYR A 191 19.59 9.59 -11.96
CA TYR A 191 18.47 10.03 -12.77
C TYR A 191 17.52 8.87 -12.94
N ASN A 192 16.24 9.13 -12.77
CA ASN A 192 15.19 8.18 -13.02
C ASN A 192 14.09 8.84 -13.83
N ARG A 193 13.81 8.30 -15.00
CA ARG A 193 12.65 8.67 -15.80
C ARG A 193 11.68 7.50 -15.83
N SER A 194 10.45 7.73 -15.39
CA SER A 194 9.38 6.73 -15.51
C SER A 194 8.17 7.32 -16.22
N GLU A 195 7.51 6.47 -17.00
CA GLU A 195 6.30 6.79 -17.75
C GLU A 195 5.23 5.74 -17.47
N VAL A 196 4.06 6.18 -17.00
CA VAL A 196 2.82 5.41 -16.97
C VAL A 196 1.92 5.91 -18.07
N ASN A 197 1.36 5.02 -18.89
CA ASN A 197 0.45 5.35 -19.95
C ASN A 197 -0.72 4.37 -19.94
N GLU A 198 -1.91 4.87 -19.63
CA GLU A 198 -3.12 4.10 -19.39
C GLU A 198 -4.35 4.72 -20.05
N PRO A 199 -5.44 3.98 -20.27
CA PRO A 199 -6.72 4.56 -20.68
C PRO A 199 -7.19 5.59 -19.64
N ASN A 200 -7.71 6.72 -20.06
CA ASN A 200 -8.31 7.72 -19.17
C ASN A 200 -9.77 7.36 -18.84
N SER A 201 -9.95 6.26 -18.13
CA SER A 201 -11.27 5.68 -17.82
C SER A 201 -12.10 6.55 -16.88
N ASN A 202 -11.48 7.25 -15.92
CA ASN A 202 -12.15 8.10 -14.93
C ASN A 202 -12.96 9.26 -15.55
N HIS A 203 -12.81 9.48 -16.87
CA HIS A 203 -13.65 10.45 -17.59
C HIS A 203 -15.05 9.94 -17.88
N TYR A 204 -15.26 8.63 -17.92
CA TYR A 204 -16.52 8.00 -18.34
C TYR A 204 -17.35 7.46 -17.19
N THR A 205 -16.71 7.12 -16.08
CA THR A 205 -17.30 6.52 -14.90
C THR A 205 -16.90 7.29 -13.65
N SER A 206 -17.75 7.30 -12.65
CA SER A 206 -17.40 7.85 -11.33
C SER A 206 -16.45 6.95 -10.54
N GLU A 207 -16.37 5.67 -10.96
CA GLU A 207 -15.61 4.64 -10.28
C GLU A 207 -14.43 4.16 -11.15
N ASP A 208 -13.53 3.41 -10.56
CA ASP A 208 -12.40 2.78 -11.23
C ASP A 208 -12.90 1.66 -12.19
N PRO A 209 -12.33 1.48 -13.40
CA PRO A 209 -12.72 0.42 -14.32
C PRO A 209 -12.57 -0.98 -13.74
N TYR A 210 -11.67 -1.16 -12.77
CA TYR A 210 -11.51 -2.40 -12.03
C TYR A 210 -12.70 -2.71 -11.10
N TYR A 211 -13.44 -1.70 -10.69
CA TYR A 211 -14.71 -1.86 -9.99
C TYR A 211 -15.87 -2.07 -10.96
N GLU A 212 -15.89 -1.31 -12.05
CA GLU A 212 -16.98 -1.37 -13.04
C GLU A 212 -17.09 -2.75 -13.70
N VAL A 213 -15.98 -3.47 -13.90
CA VAL A 213 -16.03 -4.83 -14.46
C VAL A 213 -16.83 -5.82 -13.61
N TYR A 214 -16.82 -5.65 -12.28
CA TYR A 214 -17.63 -6.47 -11.38
C TYR A 214 -19.13 -6.17 -11.49
N ARG A 215 -19.50 -5.01 -12.01
CA ARG A 215 -20.89 -4.56 -12.17
C ARG A 215 -21.44 -4.80 -13.56
N ALA A 216 -20.60 -5.24 -14.50
CA ALA A 216 -20.99 -5.45 -15.89
C ALA A 216 -21.97 -6.62 -16.01
N PHE A 217 -23.03 -6.40 -16.79
CA PHE A 217 -24.09 -7.39 -16.99
C PHE A 217 -23.63 -8.53 -17.89
N PRO A 218 -23.70 -9.80 -17.46
CA PRO A 218 -23.22 -10.92 -18.26
C PRO A 218 -24.04 -11.17 -19.52
N PHE A 219 -25.27 -10.70 -19.61
CA PHE A 219 -26.12 -10.83 -20.82
C PHE A 219 -25.80 -9.79 -21.92
N ILE A 220 -24.91 -8.82 -21.65
CA ILE A 220 -24.49 -7.84 -22.66
C ILE A 220 -23.31 -8.39 -23.45
N PRO A 221 -23.37 -8.45 -24.79
CA PRO A 221 -22.25 -8.87 -25.62
C PRO A 221 -21.19 -7.75 -25.71
N VAL A 222 -19.94 -8.14 -25.98
CA VAL A 222 -18.86 -7.15 -26.22
C VAL A 222 -19.07 -6.43 -27.54
N TYR A 223 -19.40 -7.21 -28.57
CA TYR A 223 -19.53 -6.71 -29.95
C TYR A 223 -20.91 -7.00 -30.52
N LEU A 224 -21.37 -6.12 -31.36
CA LEU A 224 -22.46 -6.37 -32.30
C LEU A 224 -21.97 -7.29 -33.43
N PRO A 225 -22.87 -7.88 -34.21
CA PRO A 225 -22.52 -8.74 -35.36
C PRO A 225 -21.61 -8.08 -36.41
N ASP A 226 -21.68 -6.75 -36.53
CA ASP A 226 -20.83 -5.96 -37.44
C ASP A 226 -19.42 -5.64 -36.87
N GLY A 227 -19.14 -6.07 -35.66
CA GLY A 227 -17.85 -5.88 -34.98
C GLY A 227 -17.71 -4.58 -34.19
N ASP A 228 -18.72 -3.73 -34.16
CA ASP A 228 -18.73 -2.53 -33.32
C ASP A 228 -19.02 -2.89 -31.86
N PHE A 229 -18.53 -2.05 -30.91
CA PHE A 229 -18.83 -2.25 -29.50
C PHE A 229 -20.31 -1.99 -29.20
N ALA A 230 -20.94 -2.93 -28.55
CA ALA A 230 -22.36 -2.86 -28.20
C ALA A 230 -22.61 -1.74 -27.19
N ALA A 231 -23.54 -0.83 -27.50
CA ALA A 231 -23.97 0.21 -26.55
C ALA A 231 -25.08 -0.31 -25.65
N VAL A 232 -25.03 0.12 -24.38
CA VAL A 232 -26.09 -0.16 -23.40
C VAL A 232 -26.95 1.08 -23.27
N ALA A 233 -28.19 0.98 -23.73
CA ALA A 233 -29.17 2.08 -23.67
C ALA A 233 -29.63 2.31 -22.22
N GLY A 234 -29.96 3.55 -21.89
CA GLY A 234 -30.74 3.91 -20.71
C GLY A 234 -30.02 3.89 -19.37
N SER A 235 -28.76 3.45 -19.30
CA SER A 235 -28.01 3.35 -18.04
C SER A 235 -26.74 4.19 -18.01
N ASN A 236 -26.60 5.02 -16.98
CA ASN A 236 -25.35 5.74 -16.70
C ASN A 236 -24.27 4.85 -16.07
N PHE A 237 -24.58 3.61 -15.70
CA PHE A 237 -23.74 2.75 -14.89
C PHE A 237 -23.23 1.49 -15.61
N ASN A 238 -23.81 1.07 -16.72
CA ASN A 238 -23.44 -0.18 -17.38
C ASN A 238 -23.01 0.05 -18.81
N PHE A 239 -21.79 0.55 -18.95
CA PHE A 239 -21.14 0.64 -20.25
C PHE A 239 -20.64 -0.73 -20.68
N ASN A 240 -20.47 -0.87 -21.99
CA ASN A 240 -19.54 -1.83 -22.49
C ASN A 240 -18.13 -1.39 -22.11
N ILE A 241 -17.61 -1.95 -21.03
CA ILE A 241 -16.33 -1.55 -20.45
C ILE A 241 -15.16 -1.84 -21.40
N ALA A 242 -15.25 -2.88 -22.22
CA ALA A 242 -14.25 -3.19 -23.22
C ALA A 242 -14.17 -2.09 -24.30
N GLY A 243 -15.35 -1.68 -24.80
CA GLY A 243 -15.46 -0.56 -25.76
C GLY A 243 -15.02 0.77 -25.16
N MET A 244 -15.36 1.01 -23.89
CA MET A 244 -14.92 2.20 -23.17
C MET A 244 -13.38 2.27 -23.10
N LEU A 245 -12.73 1.21 -22.64
CA LEU A 245 -11.26 1.19 -22.52
C LEU A 245 -10.55 1.23 -23.88
N ALA A 246 -11.08 0.55 -24.87
CA ALA A 246 -10.48 0.50 -26.21
C ALA A 246 -10.50 1.86 -26.91
N GLN A 247 -11.56 2.63 -26.73
CA GLN A 247 -11.79 3.93 -27.37
C GLN A 247 -11.35 5.12 -26.53
N ALA A 248 -11.09 4.93 -25.22
CA ALA A 248 -10.73 5.98 -24.29
C ALA A 248 -9.52 6.82 -24.76
N GLY A 249 -9.53 8.09 -24.42
CA GLY A 249 -8.34 8.91 -24.45
C GLY A 249 -7.24 8.37 -23.54
N ARG A 250 -6.04 8.93 -23.58
CA ARG A 250 -4.89 8.46 -22.80
C ARG A 250 -4.62 9.37 -21.61
N LYS A 251 -4.30 8.75 -20.48
CA LYS A 251 -3.69 9.42 -19.34
C LYS A 251 -2.23 9.02 -19.30
N LYS A 252 -1.35 10.01 -19.43
CA LYS A 252 0.09 9.82 -19.46
C LYS A 252 0.73 10.58 -18.32
N ASN A 253 1.49 9.87 -17.47
CA ASN A 253 2.27 10.43 -16.38
C ASN A 253 3.75 10.19 -16.66
N VAL A 254 4.54 11.25 -16.67
CA VAL A 254 6.00 11.20 -16.82
C VAL A 254 6.62 11.80 -15.58
N TYR A 255 7.57 11.08 -15.00
CA TYR A 255 8.35 11.51 -13.84
C TYR A 255 9.81 11.56 -14.22
N ASP A 256 10.45 12.71 -14.02
CA ASP A 256 11.88 12.90 -14.15
C ASP A 256 12.45 13.28 -12.79
N ASP A 257 13.20 12.37 -12.18
CA ASP A 257 13.73 12.49 -10.82
C ASP A 257 15.26 12.50 -10.86
N ILE A 258 15.85 13.65 -10.51
CA ILE A 258 17.29 13.89 -10.59
C ILE A 258 17.82 14.16 -9.19
N TRP A 259 18.75 13.33 -8.73
CA TRP A 259 19.49 13.48 -7.48
C TRP A 259 20.95 13.75 -7.77
N TYR A 260 21.54 14.68 -7.04
CA TYR A 260 22.98 14.89 -7.06
C TYR A 260 23.48 15.19 -5.65
N THR A 261 24.65 14.64 -5.31
CA THR A 261 25.30 14.84 -4.01
C THR A 261 26.76 15.09 -4.21
N GLY A 262 27.25 16.23 -3.75
CA GLY A 262 28.66 16.51 -3.55
C GLY A 262 29.04 16.22 -2.11
N SER A 263 30.17 15.61 -1.87
CA SER A 263 30.66 15.29 -0.51
C SER A 263 32.15 15.50 -0.39
N PHE A 264 32.59 15.77 0.85
CA PHE A 264 34.00 15.81 1.19
C PHE A 264 34.26 15.12 2.54
N ASN A 265 35.47 14.64 2.71
CA ASN A 265 36.00 14.13 3.97
C ASN A 265 37.41 14.69 4.17
N LEU A 266 37.60 15.50 5.21
CA LEU A 266 38.88 16.07 5.61
C LEU A 266 39.42 15.30 6.82
N THR A 267 40.68 14.84 6.74
CA THR A 267 41.37 14.18 7.85
C THR A 267 42.66 14.95 8.19
N PRO A 268 42.52 16.17 8.75
CA PRO A 268 43.70 17.07 8.93
C PRO A 268 44.70 16.60 9.97
N LEU A 269 44.27 15.73 10.89
CA LEU A 269 45.12 15.12 11.89
C LEU A 269 44.59 13.73 12.30
N LYS A 270 45.42 12.92 12.89
CA LYS A 270 45.09 11.55 13.31
C LYS A 270 43.91 11.59 14.28
N GLY A 271 42.87 10.81 13.93
CA GLY A 271 41.66 10.67 14.72
C GLY A 271 40.55 11.69 14.39
N LEU A 272 40.86 12.84 13.77
CA LEU A 272 39.88 13.86 13.39
C LEU A 272 39.44 13.68 11.95
N SER A 273 38.12 13.64 11.74
CA SER A 273 37.48 13.56 10.43
C SER A 273 36.38 14.62 10.38
N ILE A 274 36.46 15.53 9.43
CA ILE A 274 35.41 16.56 9.17
C ILE A 274 34.78 16.22 7.84
N LYS A 275 33.51 15.97 7.86
CA LYS A 275 32.76 15.50 6.70
C LYS A 275 31.59 16.44 6.40
N GLY A 276 31.28 16.53 5.12
CA GLY A 276 30.08 17.25 4.68
C GLY A 276 29.56 16.69 3.38
N ASP A 277 28.26 16.83 3.21
CA ASP A 277 27.60 16.59 1.95
C ASP A 277 26.51 17.61 1.70
N TYR A 278 26.33 17.95 0.42
CA TYR A 278 25.20 18.70 -0.07
C TYR A 278 24.49 17.87 -1.10
N THR A 279 23.21 17.66 -0.88
CA THR A 279 22.32 16.89 -1.75
C THR A 279 21.24 17.80 -2.31
N GLY A 280 21.07 17.80 -3.63
CA GLY A 280 19.94 18.39 -4.34
C GLY A 280 19.11 17.31 -5.05
N ASN A 281 17.81 17.55 -5.09
CA ASN A 281 16.88 16.75 -5.91
C ASN A 281 15.94 17.68 -6.65
N ARG A 282 15.68 17.35 -7.91
CA ARG A 282 14.61 17.94 -8.70
C ARG A 282 13.73 16.82 -9.23
N LEU A 283 12.44 16.88 -8.89
CA LEU A 283 11.42 15.98 -9.40
C LEU A 283 10.42 16.79 -10.24
N PHE A 284 10.38 16.48 -11.52
CA PHE A 284 9.36 16.97 -12.42
C PHE A 284 8.35 15.86 -12.67
N ARG A 285 7.06 16.18 -12.51
CA ARG A 285 5.97 15.30 -12.95
C ARG A 285 5.12 16.04 -13.95
N ASP A 286 4.92 15.41 -15.09
CA ASP A 286 4.09 15.91 -16.18
C ASP A 286 2.93 14.91 -16.39
N GLU A 287 1.71 15.30 -16.02
CA GLU A 287 0.51 14.50 -16.20
C GLU A 287 -0.35 15.12 -17.29
N ARG A 288 -0.71 14.34 -18.29
CA ARG A 288 -1.64 14.73 -19.33
C ARG A 288 -2.76 13.70 -19.43
N ALA A 289 -4.00 14.15 -19.30
CA ALA A 289 -5.18 13.32 -19.49
C ALA A 289 -6.05 13.86 -20.62
N HIS A 290 -6.34 12.98 -21.59
CA HIS A 290 -7.21 13.25 -22.72
C HIS A 290 -8.61 12.71 -22.39
N ASN A 291 -9.55 13.60 -22.22
CA ASN A 291 -10.96 13.32 -22.06
C ASN A 291 -11.61 13.22 -23.46
N LYS A 292 -11.59 12.04 -24.03
CA LYS A 292 -12.08 11.81 -25.39
C LYS A 292 -13.57 11.42 -25.31
N THR A 293 -14.44 11.98 -26.14
CA THR A 293 -15.80 11.45 -26.34
C THR A 293 -15.70 10.12 -27.10
N ILE A 294 -16.33 9.09 -26.59
CA ILE A 294 -16.38 7.76 -27.21
C ILE A 294 -17.80 7.47 -27.68
N TYR A 295 -17.91 6.62 -28.69
CA TYR A 295 -19.19 6.24 -29.29
C TYR A 295 -19.35 4.73 -29.27
N GLN A 296 -20.48 4.28 -28.77
CA GLN A 296 -20.87 2.87 -28.81
C GLN A 296 -22.15 2.75 -29.63
N LYS A 297 -22.29 1.66 -30.39
CA LYS A 297 -23.33 1.49 -31.36
C LYS A 297 -24.49 0.62 -30.82
N GLN A 298 -25.72 1.02 -31.11
CA GLN A 298 -26.89 0.22 -30.87
C GLN A 298 -27.20 -0.68 -32.06
N PRO A 299 -28.03 -1.72 -31.88
CA PRO A 299 -28.39 -2.64 -32.98
C PRO A 299 -29.08 -2.00 -34.19
N ASP A 300 -29.77 -0.88 -34.00
CA ASP A 300 -30.40 -0.10 -35.08
C ASP A 300 -29.42 0.83 -35.84
N GLY A 301 -28.15 0.83 -35.45
CA GLY A 301 -27.11 1.69 -36.03
C GLY A 301 -26.95 3.05 -35.36
N SER A 302 -27.85 3.43 -34.43
CA SER A 302 -27.71 4.65 -33.66
C SER A 302 -26.49 4.58 -32.73
N GLN A 303 -25.91 5.73 -32.37
CA GLN A 303 -24.77 5.80 -31.50
C GLN A 303 -25.10 6.50 -30.20
N ILE A 304 -24.55 5.97 -29.12
CA ILE A 304 -24.59 6.60 -27.80
C ILE A 304 -23.20 7.21 -27.53
N ALA A 305 -23.15 8.52 -27.35
CA ALA A 305 -21.96 9.24 -26.96
C ALA A 305 -21.76 9.17 -25.45
N LYS A 306 -20.50 9.03 -25.02
CA LYS A 306 -20.08 9.04 -23.61
C LYS A 306 -18.84 9.92 -23.43
N GLY A 307 -18.73 10.54 -22.24
CA GLY A 307 -17.61 11.41 -21.94
C GLY A 307 -17.71 12.78 -22.61
N GLU A 308 -18.88 13.33 -22.74
CA GLU A 308 -19.09 14.71 -23.19
C GLU A 308 -19.11 15.69 -22.00
N PRO A 309 -18.52 16.91 -22.20
CA PRO A 309 -17.72 17.34 -23.35
C PRO A 309 -16.32 16.70 -23.37
N ASN A 310 -15.76 16.51 -24.58
CA ASN A 310 -14.35 16.13 -24.69
C ASN A 310 -13.44 17.23 -24.11
N GLY A 311 -12.20 16.88 -23.78
CA GLY A 311 -11.30 17.86 -23.17
C GLY A 311 -9.89 17.33 -22.97
N VAL A 312 -9.04 18.18 -22.41
CA VAL A 312 -7.69 17.82 -21.98
C VAL A 312 -7.32 18.51 -20.68
N SER A 313 -6.71 17.75 -19.77
CA SER A 313 -6.08 18.32 -18.58
C SER A 313 -4.57 18.14 -18.64
N LEU A 314 -3.87 19.13 -18.08
CA LEU A 314 -2.42 19.13 -17.91
C LEU A 314 -2.12 19.51 -16.47
N ARG A 315 -1.32 18.69 -15.78
CA ARG A 315 -0.82 18.99 -14.46
C ARG A 315 0.69 18.83 -14.41
N LYS A 316 1.37 19.86 -13.92
CA LYS A 316 2.82 19.89 -13.79
C LYS A 316 3.22 20.13 -12.36
N TYR A 317 4.06 19.24 -11.83
CA TYR A 317 4.68 19.42 -10.53
C TYR A 317 6.17 19.67 -10.69
N ASP A 318 6.70 20.59 -9.92
CA ASP A 318 8.14 20.87 -9.79
C ASP A 318 8.49 20.85 -8.31
N ASP A 319 9.15 19.78 -7.88
CA ASP A 319 9.66 19.63 -6.53
C ASP A 319 11.16 19.94 -6.51
N THR A 320 11.56 20.81 -5.62
CA THR A 320 12.96 21.08 -5.32
C THR A 320 13.24 20.72 -3.87
N TYR A 321 14.16 19.78 -3.66
CA TYR A 321 14.64 19.40 -2.34
C TYR A 321 16.14 19.66 -2.23
N GLN A 322 16.57 20.14 -1.07
CA GLN A 322 17.96 20.42 -0.74
C GLN A 322 18.26 19.93 0.68
N ALA A 323 19.44 19.35 0.88
CA ALA A 323 19.91 18.95 2.19
C ALA A 323 21.42 19.25 2.31
N LEU A 324 21.81 19.83 3.44
CA LEU A 324 23.20 20.06 3.84
C LEU A 324 23.45 19.31 5.15
N ASN A 325 24.49 18.47 5.18
CA ASN A 325 24.99 17.82 6.37
C ASN A 325 26.45 18.20 6.57
N LEU A 326 26.82 18.61 7.78
CA LEU A 326 28.18 18.91 8.19
C LEU A 326 28.43 18.28 9.55
N TRP A 327 29.50 17.52 9.69
CA TRP A 327 29.85 16.95 10.99
C TRP A 327 31.36 16.73 11.15
N ALA A 328 31.82 16.80 12.40
CA ALA A 328 33.13 16.46 12.79
C ALA A 328 33.12 15.27 13.74
N GLU A 329 33.99 14.34 13.56
CA GLU A 329 34.18 13.15 14.37
C GLU A 329 35.62 13.06 14.83
N TYR A 330 35.83 12.86 16.13
CA TYR A 330 37.13 12.69 16.73
C TYR A 330 37.23 11.36 17.49
N LYS A 331 38.15 10.51 17.05
CA LYS A 331 38.44 9.20 17.66
C LYS A 331 39.75 9.26 18.40
N PHE A 332 39.72 8.87 19.67
CA PHE A 332 40.93 8.79 20.50
C PHE A 332 40.87 7.61 21.46
N GLU A 333 42.05 7.09 21.76
CA GLU A 333 42.23 5.97 22.68
C GLU A 333 43.03 6.44 23.87
N LEU A 334 42.64 6.06 25.07
CA LEU A 334 43.38 6.24 26.30
C LEU A 334 43.98 4.90 26.75
N PRO A 335 45.04 4.91 27.58
CA PRO A 335 45.62 3.71 28.13
C PRO A 335 44.62 2.76 28.79
N LYS A 336 44.86 1.46 28.81
CA LYS A 336 44.00 0.42 29.36
C LYS A 336 42.72 0.14 28.52
N SER A 337 42.83 0.29 27.19
CA SER A 337 41.75 -0.07 26.23
C SER A 337 40.48 0.76 26.36
N HIS A 338 40.59 2.04 26.70
CA HIS A 338 39.49 2.98 26.65
C HIS A 338 39.43 3.67 25.27
N SER A 339 38.40 3.45 24.50
CA SER A 339 38.21 4.08 23.19
C SER A 339 37.00 5.02 23.23
N PHE A 340 37.19 6.22 22.70
CA PHE A 340 36.14 7.24 22.60
C PHE A 340 35.98 7.68 21.16
N THR A 341 34.72 7.92 20.77
CA THR A 341 34.39 8.61 19.53
C THR A 341 33.37 9.71 19.83
N ALA A 342 33.79 10.95 19.66
CA ALA A 342 32.93 12.13 19.83
C ALA A 342 32.56 12.68 18.45
N MET A 343 31.30 13.02 18.24
CA MET A 343 30.78 13.60 17.02
C MET A 343 29.89 14.79 17.35
N VAL A 344 30.03 15.86 16.57
CA VAL A 344 29.10 17.00 16.55
C VAL A 344 28.74 17.30 15.11
N GLY A 345 27.52 17.70 14.87
CA GLY A 345 27.09 17.96 13.50
C GLY A 345 25.88 18.91 13.40
N TYR A 346 25.66 19.33 12.18
CA TYR A 346 24.57 20.18 11.76
C TYR A 346 23.92 19.60 10.50
N ASN A 347 22.60 19.67 10.46
CA ASN A 347 21.81 19.26 9.31
C ASN A 347 20.78 20.35 8.99
N GLN A 348 20.56 20.58 7.70
CA GLN A 348 19.50 21.47 7.21
C GLN A 348 18.87 20.85 5.98
N GLU A 349 17.55 20.86 5.92
CA GLU A 349 16.77 20.39 4.79
C GLU A 349 15.67 21.36 4.43
N SER A 350 15.36 21.47 3.14
CA SER A 350 14.19 22.20 2.67
C SER A 350 13.60 21.52 1.44
N LYS A 351 12.29 21.64 1.29
CA LYS A 351 11.57 21.21 0.09
C LYS A 351 10.56 22.27 -0.31
N LYS A 352 10.59 22.63 -1.59
CA LYS A 352 9.56 23.43 -2.25
C LYS A 352 8.86 22.55 -3.27
N THR A 353 7.53 22.52 -3.24
CA THR A 353 6.66 21.89 -4.23
C THR A 353 5.84 22.97 -4.89
N SER A 354 5.79 22.99 -6.22
CA SER A 354 4.84 23.80 -6.99
C SER A 354 4.04 22.90 -7.92
N ASN A 355 2.77 23.22 -8.09
CA ASN A 355 1.81 22.48 -8.90
C ASN A 355 1.05 23.47 -9.78
N PHE A 356 1.02 23.23 -11.07
CA PHE A 356 0.18 23.93 -12.02
C PHE A 356 -0.81 22.95 -12.64
N TYR A 357 -2.09 23.33 -12.67
CA TYR A 357 -3.16 22.56 -13.28
C TYR A 357 -3.94 23.40 -14.26
N GLY A 358 -4.12 22.88 -15.47
CA GLY A 358 -4.97 23.45 -16.48
C GLY A 358 -5.96 22.42 -17.04
N TYR A 359 -7.23 22.80 -17.19
CA TYR A 359 -8.27 21.95 -17.78
C TYR A 359 -9.09 22.77 -18.79
N VAL A 360 -9.29 22.19 -19.97
CA VAL A 360 -10.08 22.76 -21.07
C VAL A 360 -11.00 21.72 -21.66
N THR A 361 -12.14 22.16 -22.19
CA THR A 361 -13.15 21.31 -22.84
C THR A 361 -13.56 21.84 -24.20
N ASP A 362 -14.41 21.10 -24.89
CA ASP A 362 -14.92 21.43 -26.23
C ASP A 362 -13.79 21.55 -27.25
N LEU A 363 -12.96 20.47 -27.32
CA LEU A 363 -11.92 20.39 -28.35
C LEU A 363 -12.54 20.33 -29.76
N TYR A 364 -12.02 21.12 -30.71
CA TYR A 364 -12.44 21.06 -32.09
C TYR A 364 -12.28 19.67 -32.73
N LEU A 365 -11.24 18.94 -32.33
CA LEU A 365 -10.97 17.58 -32.79
C LEU A 365 -10.92 16.65 -31.60
N ASN A 366 -11.83 15.67 -31.56
CA ASN A 366 -11.93 14.71 -30.47
C ASN A 366 -10.66 13.86 -30.24
N ASP A 367 -9.88 13.63 -31.31
CA ASP A 367 -8.66 12.82 -31.27
C ASP A 367 -7.36 13.64 -31.06
N ALA A 368 -7.47 14.97 -30.99
CA ALA A 368 -6.31 15.85 -30.83
C ALA A 368 -6.38 16.63 -29.50
N PRO A 369 -5.77 16.12 -28.42
CA PRO A 369 -5.84 16.76 -27.09
C PRO A 369 -4.89 17.97 -27.01
N ILE A 370 -5.16 19.02 -27.78
CA ILE A 370 -4.36 20.25 -27.83
C ILE A 370 -5.13 21.35 -27.10
N ILE A 371 -4.50 21.97 -26.08
CA ILE A 371 -5.14 22.98 -25.22
C ILE A 371 -5.63 24.19 -26.03
N ASP A 372 -4.87 24.63 -27.03
CA ASP A 372 -5.26 25.77 -27.87
C ASP A 372 -6.44 25.49 -28.78
N TRP A 373 -6.80 24.23 -28.97
CA TRP A 373 -7.91 23.79 -29.81
C TRP A 373 -9.19 23.53 -29.00
N ALA A 374 -9.32 24.18 -27.86
CA ALA A 374 -10.48 24.09 -27.01
C ALA A 374 -11.26 25.40 -26.99
N ASN A 375 -12.57 25.32 -27.09
CA ASN A 375 -13.46 26.47 -27.02
C ASN A 375 -13.63 26.98 -25.58
N THR A 376 -13.55 26.10 -24.59
CA THR A 376 -13.89 26.42 -23.21
C THR A 376 -12.71 26.14 -22.28
N LYS A 377 -12.26 27.18 -21.57
CA LYS A 377 -11.29 27.06 -20.46
C LYS A 377 -12.07 26.83 -19.18
N GLN A 378 -11.89 25.67 -18.56
CA GLN A 378 -12.65 25.29 -17.36
C GLN A 378 -11.91 25.71 -16.09
N LYS A 379 -10.60 25.44 -15.99
CA LYS A 379 -9.86 25.63 -14.75
C LYS A 379 -8.39 25.95 -15.01
N LEU A 380 -7.88 26.90 -14.23
CA LEU A 380 -6.44 27.16 -14.11
C LEU A 380 -6.14 27.32 -12.62
N GLU A 381 -5.20 26.56 -12.11
CA GLU A 381 -4.78 26.57 -10.70
C GLU A 381 -3.27 26.53 -10.59
N GLU A 382 -2.75 27.27 -9.62
CA GLU A 382 -1.37 27.17 -9.19
C GLU A 382 -1.32 27.07 -7.68
N GLU A 383 -0.49 26.16 -7.18
CA GLU A 383 -0.26 25.97 -5.76
C GLU A 383 1.24 25.80 -5.52
N ALA A 384 1.73 26.37 -4.43
CA ALA A 384 3.10 26.16 -3.99
C ALA A 384 3.15 25.99 -2.48
N THR A 385 3.93 24.99 -2.03
CA THR A 385 4.19 24.75 -0.61
C THR A 385 5.68 24.66 -0.34
N ILE A 386 6.09 25.02 0.87
CA ILE A 386 7.49 24.93 1.31
C ILE A 386 7.55 24.47 2.76
N TRP A 387 8.56 23.67 3.08
CA TRP A 387 8.94 23.40 4.45
C TRP A 387 10.46 23.35 4.59
N ALA A 388 10.95 23.59 5.78
CA ALA A 388 12.35 23.48 6.14
C ALA A 388 12.51 22.92 7.56
N VAL A 389 13.60 22.17 7.74
CA VAL A 389 14.03 21.62 9.05
C VAL A 389 15.51 21.86 9.18
N GLN A 390 15.94 22.18 10.40
CA GLN A 390 17.37 22.25 10.72
C GLN A 390 17.60 21.70 12.12
N GLY A 391 18.80 21.18 12.36
CA GLY A 391 19.14 20.63 13.65
C GLY A 391 20.62 20.52 13.90
N ALA A 392 21.02 20.68 15.14
CA ALA A 392 22.35 20.40 15.63
C ALA A 392 22.31 19.12 16.45
N PHE A 393 23.33 18.32 16.36
CA PHE A 393 23.42 17.04 17.07
C PHE A 393 24.81 16.73 17.57
N PHE A 394 24.87 15.89 18.61
CA PHE A 394 26.11 15.30 19.09
C PHE A 394 25.93 13.82 19.36
N ARG A 395 27.06 13.10 19.35
CA ARG A 395 27.15 11.69 19.74
C ARG A 395 28.46 11.46 20.48
N LEU A 396 28.40 10.74 21.57
CA LEU A 396 29.56 10.26 22.29
C LEU A 396 29.46 8.75 22.43
N ASN A 397 30.42 8.04 21.87
CA ASN A 397 30.58 6.61 22.04
C ASN A 397 31.79 6.34 22.96
N TYR A 398 31.63 5.43 23.90
CA TYR A 398 32.65 4.90 24.75
C TYR A 398 32.66 3.38 24.68
N ASP A 399 33.86 2.84 24.48
CA ASP A 399 34.14 1.40 24.48
C ASP A 399 35.27 1.12 25.45
N TYR A 400 34.99 0.22 26.38
CA TYR A 400 36.03 -0.29 27.30
C TYR A 400 36.34 -1.73 26.95
N ALA A 401 37.55 -1.95 26.40
CA ALA A 401 38.10 -3.26 26.06
C ALA A 401 37.16 -4.15 25.17
N GLY A 402 36.27 -3.54 24.39
CA GLY A 402 35.29 -4.27 23.62
C GLY A 402 34.17 -4.94 24.45
N LYS A 403 34.13 -4.70 25.77
CA LYS A 403 33.23 -5.34 26.74
C LYS A 403 32.01 -4.49 27.07
N TYR A 404 32.29 -3.24 27.48
CA TYR A 404 31.24 -2.29 27.90
C TYR A 404 31.18 -1.18 26.88
N LEU A 405 30.00 -1.04 26.31
CA LEU A 405 29.72 -0.09 25.24
C LEU A 405 28.69 0.90 25.76
N VAL A 406 28.97 2.19 25.65
CA VAL A 406 28.05 3.27 26.03
C VAL A 406 27.95 4.25 24.86
N GLU A 407 26.76 4.61 24.51
CA GLU A 407 26.49 5.67 23.54
C GLU A 407 25.50 6.68 24.13
N VAL A 408 25.81 7.97 23.98
CA VAL A 408 24.92 9.07 24.35
C VAL A 408 24.77 9.99 23.13
N ASN A 409 23.54 10.31 22.78
CA ASN A 409 23.21 11.22 21.69
C ASN A 409 22.28 12.33 22.19
N GLY A 410 22.37 13.48 21.55
CA GLY A 410 21.38 14.54 21.71
C GLY A 410 21.22 15.28 20.40
N ARG A 411 19.98 15.67 20.13
CA ARG A 411 19.62 16.44 18.94
C ARG A 411 18.68 17.57 19.29
N TYR A 412 18.93 18.75 18.75
CA TYR A 412 18.09 19.93 18.88
C TYR A 412 17.61 20.34 17.49
N ASP A 413 16.32 20.09 17.22
CA ASP A 413 15.71 20.27 15.91
C ASP A 413 14.67 21.38 15.90
N GLY A 414 14.63 22.15 14.80
CA GLY A 414 13.60 23.15 14.53
C GLY A 414 12.91 22.88 13.19
N SER A 415 11.58 23.00 13.16
CA SER A 415 10.76 22.80 11.96
C SER A 415 9.95 24.05 11.63
N SER A 416 9.91 24.42 10.33
CA SER A 416 9.07 25.52 9.84
C SER A 416 7.57 25.22 9.90
N LYS A 417 7.18 23.99 10.20
CA LYS A 417 5.77 23.54 10.30
C LYS A 417 5.10 24.00 11.59
N TYR A 418 5.87 24.54 12.54
CA TYR A 418 5.38 25.02 13.84
C TYR A 418 5.63 26.51 14.00
N ALA A 419 4.81 27.14 14.83
CA ALA A 419 4.97 28.54 15.21
C ALA A 419 6.33 28.79 15.89
N SER A 420 6.82 30.05 15.89
CA SER A 420 8.15 30.39 16.41
C SER A 420 8.43 29.85 17.80
N ASP A 421 7.42 29.91 18.69
CA ASP A 421 7.55 29.57 20.10
C ASP A 421 7.50 28.08 20.41
N SER A 422 6.99 27.27 19.47
CA SER A 422 6.84 25.78 19.59
C SER A 422 7.70 25.03 18.58
N ARG A 423 8.55 25.72 17.83
CA ARG A 423 9.32 25.21 16.70
C ARG A 423 10.45 24.25 17.08
N TRP A 424 11.07 24.45 18.23
CA TRP A 424 12.28 23.78 18.63
C TRP A 424 12.05 22.68 19.66
N GLY A 425 12.68 21.51 19.45
CA GLY A 425 12.62 20.38 20.35
C GLY A 425 14.01 19.78 20.62
N PHE A 426 14.25 19.33 21.86
CA PHE A 426 15.44 18.59 22.24
C PHE A 426 15.11 17.12 22.43
N PHE A 427 15.88 16.23 21.81
CA PHE A 427 15.65 14.80 21.74
C PHE A 427 16.91 14.02 22.18
N PRO A 428 17.02 13.64 23.47
CA PRO A 428 18.12 12.86 23.98
C PRO A 428 17.92 11.36 23.78
N SER A 429 19.04 10.62 23.69
CA SER A 429 19.03 9.16 23.72
C SER A 429 20.32 8.58 24.30
N ALA A 430 20.24 7.41 24.90
CA ALA A 430 21.37 6.68 25.41
C ALA A 430 21.22 5.18 25.13
N SER A 431 22.34 4.48 24.95
CA SER A 431 22.35 3.02 24.88
C SER A 431 23.54 2.43 25.63
N LEU A 432 23.33 1.23 26.13
CA LEU A 432 24.30 0.42 26.84
C LEU A 432 24.42 -0.94 26.16
N GLY A 433 25.63 -1.42 26.02
CA GLY A 433 25.94 -2.76 25.54
C GLY A 433 26.95 -3.44 26.47
N TRP A 434 26.67 -4.69 26.82
CA TRP A 434 27.59 -5.53 27.59
C TRP A 434 27.84 -6.83 26.83
N ARG A 435 29.10 -7.03 26.40
CA ARG A 435 29.54 -8.28 25.78
C ARG A 435 29.96 -9.27 26.87
N LEU A 436 28.94 -9.99 27.34
CA LEU A 436 29.08 -10.96 28.43
C LEU A 436 30.13 -12.04 28.08
N SER A 437 30.19 -12.45 26.80
CA SER A 437 31.14 -13.43 26.31
C SER A 437 32.61 -13.01 26.44
N GLU A 438 32.89 -11.72 26.61
CA GLU A 438 34.24 -11.22 26.80
C GLU A 438 34.70 -11.22 28.26
N GLU A 439 33.84 -11.62 29.19
CA GLU A 439 34.14 -11.69 30.60
C GLU A 439 34.89 -12.98 30.95
N LYS A 440 35.86 -12.90 31.91
CA LYS A 440 36.62 -14.05 32.32
C LYS A 440 35.78 -15.19 32.91
N PHE A 441 34.73 -14.86 33.62
CA PHE A 441 33.80 -15.86 34.19
C PHE A 441 32.99 -16.61 33.11
N PHE A 442 32.89 -16.07 31.90
CA PHE A 442 32.16 -16.67 30.80
C PHE A 442 32.97 -17.72 30.00
N GLU A 443 34.32 -17.80 30.24
CA GLU A 443 35.20 -18.74 29.52
C GLU A 443 34.69 -20.18 29.43
N PRO A 444 34.13 -20.79 30.50
CA PRO A 444 33.62 -22.16 30.41
C PRO A 444 32.45 -22.30 29.42
N ALA A 445 31.64 -21.26 29.27
CA ALA A 445 30.46 -21.23 28.40
C ALA A 445 30.78 -20.97 26.92
N LYS A 446 32.03 -20.49 26.60
CA LYS A 446 32.48 -20.23 25.21
C LYS A 446 32.52 -21.48 24.33
N LYS A 447 32.51 -22.67 24.91
CA LYS A 447 32.38 -23.94 24.16
C LYS A 447 31.08 -24.06 23.38
N ILE A 448 30.02 -23.36 23.81
CA ILE A 448 28.67 -23.38 23.20
C ILE A 448 28.33 -22.01 22.68
N PHE A 449 28.64 -20.94 23.44
CA PHE A 449 28.29 -19.57 23.15
C PHE A 449 29.51 -18.78 22.68
N ASP A 450 29.61 -18.52 21.39
CA ASP A 450 30.74 -17.75 20.81
C ASP A 450 30.60 -16.25 21.10
N ASN A 451 29.36 -15.77 21.16
CA ASN A 451 29.04 -14.38 21.45
C ASN A 451 27.76 -14.30 22.28
N VAL A 452 27.81 -13.53 23.36
CA VAL A 452 26.60 -13.12 24.12
C VAL A 452 26.74 -11.64 24.43
N LYS A 453 25.80 -10.85 23.87
CA LYS A 453 25.74 -9.40 24.07
C LYS A 453 24.35 -8.99 24.56
N LEU A 454 24.30 -8.31 25.68
CA LEU A 454 23.12 -7.66 26.21
C LEU A 454 23.09 -6.20 25.75
N ARG A 455 21.93 -5.71 25.40
CA ARG A 455 21.70 -4.33 24.94
C ARG A 455 20.52 -3.72 25.69
N ALA A 456 20.64 -2.45 26.02
CA ALA A 456 19.53 -1.62 26.50
C ALA A 456 19.63 -0.23 25.88
N SER A 457 18.54 0.35 25.47
CA SER A 457 18.49 1.71 24.98
C SER A 457 17.21 2.43 25.43
N LEU A 458 17.36 3.74 25.63
CA LEU A 458 16.25 4.65 25.91
C LEU A 458 16.50 5.92 25.12
N GLY A 459 15.53 6.35 24.33
CA GLY A 459 15.70 7.58 23.56
C GLY A 459 14.37 8.17 23.14
N SER A 460 14.40 9.48 22.95
CA SER A 460 13.28 10.26 22.44
C SER A 460 13.62 10.83 21.07
N LEU A 461 12.65 10.83 20.16
CA LEU A 461 12.73 11.43 18.82
C LEU A 461 11.50 12.29 18.60
N GLY A 462 11.68 13.42 17.92
CA GLY A 462 10.56 14.25 17.48
C GLY A 462 9.95 13.72 16.19
N ASN A 463 8.62 13.74 16.09
CA ASN A 463 7.90 13.55 14.88
C ASN A 463 7.19 14.83 14.45
N GLN A 464 7.34 15.22 13.17
CA GLN A 464 6.75 16.43 12.59
C GLN A 464 5.71 16.13 11.51
N VAL A 465 5.07 14.96 11.56
CA VAL A 465 4.05 14.60 10.58
C VAL A 465 2.80 15.44 10.80
N THR A 466 2.61 16.41 9.92
CA THR A 466 1.42 17.23 9.81
C THR A 466 0.93 17.16 8.37
N ASN A 467 -0.38 17.19 8.15
CA ASN A 467 -0.94 17.16 6.78
C ASN A 467 -0.75 18.49 6.04
N SER A 468 -0.49 19.58 6.78
CA SER A 468 -0.20 20.91 6.25
C SER A 468 1.16 21.40 6.74
N ASN A 469 1.77 22.31 5.98
CA ASN A 469 3.00 22.97 6.37
C ASN A 469 2.75 24.25 7.22
N PHE A 470 1.47 24.65 7.37
CA PHE A 470 1.06 25.93 7.96
C PHE A 470 -0.15 25.78 8.87
N ASP A 471 -0.31 24.65 9.56
CA ASP A 471 -1.45 24.42 10.50
C ASP A 471 -1.57 25.47 11.61
N PHE A 472 -0.50 26.23 11.87
CA PHE A 472 -0.48 27.33 12.85
C PHE A 472 -0.97 28.68 12.30
N LEU A 473 -1.28 28.76 10.99
CA LEU A 473 -1.84 29.98 10.38
C LEU A 473 -3.34 29.84 10.21
N SER A 474 -4.05 30.88 10.59
CA SER A 474 -5.47 31.06 10.30
C SER A 474 -5.61 31.60 8.87
N LEU A 475 -6.02 30.76 7.95
CA LEU A 475 -6.14 31.11 6.54
C LEU A 475 -7.62 31.23 6.14
N MET A 476 -7.93 32.26 5.38
CA MET A 476 -9.22 32.41 4.71
C MET A 476 -9.15 31.72 3.36
N GLY A 477 -10.17 30.95 3.01
CA GLY A 477 -10.32 30.34 1.68
C GLY A 477 -11.16 31.21 0.75
N PHE A 478 -10.96 31.03 -0.55
CA PHE A 478 -11.91 31.51 -1.55
C PHE A 478 -12.73 30.32 -2.04
N GLU A 479 -14.05 30.44 -2.04
CA GLU A 479 -14.92 29.40 -2.60
C GLU A 479 -16.04 30.04 -3.44
N GLN A 480 -16.55 29.25 -4.37
CA GLN A 480 -17.75 29.63 -5.10
C GLN A 480 -18.97 29.31 -4.21
N LEU A 481 -19.68 30.35 -3.82
CA LEU A 481 -20.84 30.20 -2.97
C LEU A 481 -22.03 29.63 -3.76
N ASN A 482 -22.84 28.80 -3.11
CA ASN A 482 -24.13 28.35 -3.68
C ASN A 482 -25.18 29.47 -3.70
N TYR A 483 -24.74 30.63 -4.16
CA TYR A 483 -25.55 31.87 -4.18
C TYR A 483 -25.34 32.63 -5.48
N LEU A 484 -26.43 33.01 -6.15
CA LEU A 484 -26.38 33.70 -7.43
C LEU A 484 -26.44 35.22 -7.23
N ILE A 485 -25.46 35.93 -7.80
CA ILE A 485 -25.47 37.38 -7.95
C ILE A 485 -25.45 37.72 -9.44
N GLY A 486 -26.49 38.38 -9.92
CA GLY A 486 -26.57 38.69 -11.35
C GLY A 486 -26.62 37.48 -12.27
N GLY A 487 -27.18 36.35 -11.82
CA GLY A 487 -27.27 35.10 -12.60
C GLY A 487 -25.98 34.28 -12.64
N LYS A 488 -24.94 34.66 -11.88
CA LYS A 488 -23.67 33.89 -11.75
C LYS A 488 -23.47 33.51 -10.29
N LEU A 489 -22.86 32.37 -10.06
CA LEU A 489 -22.44 31.98 -8.73
C LEU A 489 -21.42 33.00 -8.19
N ALA A 490 -21.66 33.49 -6.98
CA ALA A 490 -20.78 34.45 -6.36
C ALA A 490 -19.53 33.78 -5.81
N ASN A 491 -18.39 34.46 -5.92
CA ASN A 491 -17.20 34.07 -5.17
C ASN A 491 -17.27 34.72 -3.77
N GLY A 492 -17.00 33.93 -2.77
CA GLY A 492 -16.97 34.36 -1.38
C GLY A 492 -15.67 34.02 -0.69
N ILE A 493 -15.53 34.56 0.53
CA ILE A 493 -14.43 34.24 1.43
C ILE A 493 -14.99 33.36 2.53
N THR A 494 -14.41 32.16 2.70
CA THR A 494 -14.75 31.32 3.85
C THR A 494 -14.20 31.93 5.14
N PRO A 495 -14.91 31.79 6.28
CA PRO A 495 -14.34 32.13 7.56
C PRO A 495 -12.99 31.47 7.78
N ALA A 496 -12.07 32.19 8.39
CA ALA A 496 -10.77 31.64 8.71
C ALA A 496 -10.90 30.41 9.61
N SER A 497 -10.16 29.36 9.31
CA SER A 497 -10.06 28.19 10.17
C SER A 497 -9.46 28.57 11.52
N LEU A 498 -9.87 27.90 12.60
CA LEU A 498 -9.22 28.06 13.89
C LEU A 498 -7.78 27.56 13.79
N ALA A 499 -6.82 28.44 14.09
CA ALA A 499 -5.40 28.08 14.13
C ALA A 499 -4.90 28.07 15.59
N TYR A 500 -4.07 27.09 15.89
CA TYR A 500 -3.49 26.91 17.21
C TYR A 500 -1.99 27.07 17.17
N ASN A 501 -1.49 28.15 17.79
CA ASN A 501 -0.06 28.48 17.83
C ASN A 501 0.75 27.53 18.73
N ASN A 502 0.10 26.70 19.55
CA ASN A 502 0.72 25.79 20.51
C ASN A 502 0.95 24.38 19.98
N VAL A 503 0.57 24.07 18.73
CA VAL A 503 0.92 22.78 18.11
C VAL A 503 2.44 22.66 18.02
N THR A 504 2.96 21.55 18.52
CA THR A 504 4.40 21.27 18.60
C THR A 504 4.70 19.84 18.25
N TRP A 505 5.95 19.44 18.40
CA TRP A 505 6.47 18.12 18.13
C TRP A 505 5.73 17.02 18.87
N GLU A 506 5.32 15.98 18.14
CA GLU A 506 5.01 14.70 18.75
C GLU A 506 6.29 14.06 19.25
N LYS A 507 6.28 13.47 20.45
CA LYS A 507 7.45 12.84 21.08
C LYS A 507 7.32 11.33 21.07
N VAL A 508 8.23 10.67 20.35
CA VAL A 508 8.31 9.21 20.30
C VAL A 508 9.45 8.75 21.19
N THR A 509 9.15 8.21 22.35
CA THR A 509 10.11 7.69 23.30
C THR A 509 10.09 6.17 23.28
N THR A 510 11.25 5.56 22.99
CA THR A 510 11.38 4.11 22.90
C THR A 510 12.39 3.61 23.93
N ALA A 511 11.98 2.65 24.77
CA ALA A 511 12.85 1.81 25.57
C ALA A 511 12.99 0.45 24.87
N ASN A 512 14.21 -0.02 24.64
CA ASN A 512 14.49 -1.30 24.02
C ASN A 512 15.47 -2.12 24.89
N PHE A 513 15.21 -3.42 25.00
CA PHE A 513 16.07 -4.41 25.63
C PHE A 513 16.34 -5.53 24.63
N GLY A 514 17.62 -5.85 24.40
CA GLY A 514 17.99 -6.85 23.39
C GLY A 514 19.07 -7.80 23.88
N ILE A 515 19.08 -8.98 23.28
CA ILE A 515 20.13 -9.96 23.43
C ILE A 515 20.58 -10.47 22.06
N ASP A 516 21.89 -10.49 21.82
CA ASP A 516 22.48 -11.09 20.63
C ASP A 516 23.30 -12.31 21.05
N LEU A 517 23.06 -13.44 20.38
CA LEU A 517 23.70 -14.72 20.65
C LEU A 517 24.38 -15.25 19.37
N GLY A 518 25.59 -15.78 19.54
CA GLY A 518 26.28 -16.61 18.56
C GLY A 518 26.61 -17.94 19.21
N LEU A 519 26.26 -19.05 18.61
CA LEU A 519 26.40 -20.40 19.12
C LEU A 519 27.02 -21.33 18.08
N LEU A 520 27.70 -22.37 18.58
CA LEU A 520 28.20 -23.49 17.77
C LEU A 520 29.13 -23.03 16.64
N ASN A 521 30.12 -22.21 16.96
CA ASN A 521 31.04 -21.54 16.01
C ASN A 521 30.28 -20.57 15.08
N ASN A 522 29.32 -19.80 15.65
CA ASN A 522 28.45 -18.88 14.96
C ASN A 522 27.60 -19.52 13.82
N ARG A 523 27.41 -20.84 13.84
CA ARG A 523 26.47 -21.50 12.92
C ARG A 523 25.04 -21.07 13.21
N LEU A 524 24.67 -20.98 14.48
CA LEU A 524 23.39 -20.38 14.91
C LEU A 524 23.65 -18.98 15.45
N THR A 525 23.02 -17.97 14.87
CA THR A 525 22.93 -16.64 15.44
C THR A 525 21.48 -16.31 15.76
N ALA A 526 21.25 -15.69 16.92
CA ALA A 526 19.95 -15.26 17.38
C ALA A 526 20.01 -13.82 17.86
N SER A 527 18.98 -13.04 17.55
CA SER A 527 18.76 -11.70 18.11
C SER A 527 17.32 -11.61 18.57
N PHE A 528 17.14 -11.21 19.83
CA PHE A 528 15.82 -10.96 20.40
C PHE A 528 15.79 -9.53 20.95
N ASP A 529 14.75 -8.80 20.62
CA ASP A 529 14.48 -7.45 21.08
C ASP A 529 13.07 -7.35 21.67
N TYR A 530 12.95 -6.69 22.82
CA TYR A 530 11.66 -6.28 23.39
C TYR A 530 11.65 -4.77 23.52
N PHE A 531 10.58 -4.12 23.03
CA PHE A 531 10.50 -2.68 23.05
C PHE A 531 9.17 -2.17 23.59
N LEU A 532 9.25 -1.02 24.26
CA LEU A 532 8.12 -0.19 24.68
C LEU A 532 8.28 1.17 24.00
N ARG A 533 7.29 1.57 23.21
CA ARG A 533 7.27 2.86 22.52
C ARG A 533 6.10 3.68 23.01
N TYR A 534 6.36 4.87 23.49
CA TYR A 534 5.38 5.86 23.86
C TYR A 534 5.37 6.96 22.80
N THR A 535 4.24 7.17 22.15
CA THR A 535 3.99 8.30 21.25
C THR A 535 3.13 9.29 22.01
N ASN A 536 3.72 10.36 22.47
CA ASN A 536 3.07 11.38 23.27
C ASN A 536 2.83 12.65 22.47
N ASP A 537 1.84 13.41 22.90
CA ASP A 537 1.51 14.70 22.30
C ASP A 537 1.15 14.56 20.81
N MET A 538 0.45 13.48 20.43
CA MET A 538 0.02 13.26 19.06
C MET A 538 -0.95 14.34 18.61
N VAL A 539 -0.76 14.85 17.40
CA VAL A 539 -1.57 15.90 16.80
C VAL A 539 -2.84 15.29 16.20
N VAL A 540 -3.97 15.56 16.81
CA VAL A 540 -5.29 15.11 16.39
C VAL A 540 -6.25 16.27 16.22
N SER A 541 -7.29 16.08 15.38
CA SER A 541 -8.36 17.06 15.23
C SER A 541 -9.22 17.06 16.50
N LYS A 542 -9.56 18.25 16.98
CA LYS A 542 -10.46 18.44 18.12
C LYS A 542 -11.86 18.78 17.62
N ALA A 543 -12.84 18.02 18.09
CA ALA A 543 -14.24 18.33 17.81
C ALA A 543 -14.71 19.50 18.71
N TYR A 544 -15.24 20.54 18.09
CA TYR A 544 -15.87 21.65 18.77
C TYR A 544 -17.37 21.66 18.53
N PRO A 545 -18.17 22.22 19.45
CA PRO A 545 -19.58 22.42 19.21
C PRO A 545 -19.82 23.22 17.93
N ALA A 546 -20.83 22.84 17.12
CA ALA A 546 -21.16 23.54 15.88
C ALA A 546 -21.46 25.05 16.06
N THR A 547 -21.82 25.45 17.29
CA THR A 547 -22.01 26.86 17.68
C THR A 547 -20.76 27.73 17.54
N MET A 548 -19.57 27.12 17.46
CA MET A 548 -18.32 27.84 17.19
C MET A 548 -18.25 28.42 15.78
N GLY A 549 -19.10 27.93 14.83
CA GLY A 549 -19.14 28.44 13.46
C GLY A 549 -17.89 28.16 12.63
N SER A 550 -16.99 27.27 13.12
CA SER A 550 -15.75 26.88 12.45
C SER A 550 -15.44 25.42 12.73
N THR A 551 -14.76 24.77 11.81
CA THR A 551 -14.20 23.43 12.04
C THR A 551 -13.04 23.53 13.03
N GLY A 552 -12.94 22.53 13.94
CA GLY A 552 -11.90 22.46 14.93
C GLY A 552 -10.52 22.37 14.28
N GLY A 553 -9.53 23.02 14.90
CA GLY A 553 -8.12 22.87 14.55
C GLY A 553 -7.52 21.60 15.15
N LYS A 554 -6.23 21.41 14.90
CA LYS A 554 -5.44 20.31 15.45
C LYS A 554 -4.74 20.73 16.73
N GLU A 555 -4.68 19.82 17.69
CA GLU A 555 -3.98 20.00 18.96
C GLU A 555 -3.21 18.73 19.35
N ASN A 556 -2.20 18.87 20.23
CA ASN A 556 -1.44 17.76 20.79
C ASN A 556 -2.22 17.11 21.95
N LEU A 557 -3.19 16.25 21.66
CA LEU A 557 -4.16 15.75 22.65
C LEU A 557 -4.11 14.25 22.89
N ALA A 558 -3.50 13.46 22.02
CA ALA A 558 -3.54 12.00 22.11
C ALA A 558 -2.18 11.42 22.50
N ASN A 559 -2.21 10.30 23.22
CA ASN A 559 -1.05 9.49 23.55
C ASN A 559 -1.32 8.02 23.23
N MET A 560 -0.28 7.32 22.83
CA MET A 560 -0.33 5.90 22.50
C MET A 560 0.89 5.17 23.03
N ARG A 561 0.70 3.94 23.49
CA ARG A 561 1.77 3.01 23.87
C ARG A 561 1.76 1.80 22.97
N THR A 562 2.89 1.49 22.35
CA THR A 562 3.12 0.27 21.58
C THR A 562 4.07 -0.65 22.34
N ASN A 563 3.66 -1.88 22.57
CA ASN A 563 4.50 -2.96 23.10
C ASN A 563 4.81 -3.90 21.95
N GLY A 564 6.06 -4.35 21.85
CA GLY A 564 6.41 -5.30 20.79
C GLY A 564 7.68 -6.06 21.10
N TRP A 565 7.88 -7.16 20.36
CA TRP A 565 9.08 -7.96 20.40
C TRP A 565 9.43 -8.49 19.02
N GLU A 566 10.71 -8.79 18.81
CA GLU A 566 11.24 -9.31 17.56
C GLU A 566 12.26 -10.41 17.87
N LEU A 567 12.19 -11.51 17.12
CA LEU A 567 13.14 -12.61 17.16
C LEU A 567 13.65 -12.87 15.75
N THR A 568 14.96 -12.93 15.60
CA THR A 568 15.62 -13.36 14.36
C THR A 568 16.56 -14.51 14.67
N LEU A 569 16.42 -15.60 13.94
CA LEU A 569 17.29 -16.79 14.04
C LEU A 569 17.90 -17.02 12.66
N ASN A 570 19.21 -17.23 12.60
CA ASN A 570 19.89 -17.63 11.37
C ASN A 570 20.79 -18.84 11.66
N TRP A 571 20.56 -19.90 10.90
CA TRP A 571 21.40 -21.08 10.86
C TRP A 571 22.16 -21.11 9.56
N ASN A 572 23.47 -21.15 9.59
CA ASN A 572 24.36 -21.31 8.43
C ASN A 572 25.29 -22.49 8.68
N ASP A 573 25.27 -23.46 7.78
CA ASP A 573 26.12 -24.65 7.91
C ASP A 573 26.46 -25.23 6.54
N ASN A 574 27.30 -26.23 6.53
CA ASN A 574 27.68 -26.95 5.34
C ASN A 574 27.75 -28.47 5.60
N ILE A 575 27.51 -29.23 4.55
CA ILE A 575 27.69 -30.67 4.53
C ILE A 575 28.83 -30.95 3.56
N ASN A 576 29.95 -31.48 4.07
CA ASN A 576 31.11 -31.80 3.25
C ASN A 576 30.85 -33.06 2.45
N ASP A 577 31.49 -33.13 1.27
CA ASP A 577 31.55 -34.29 0.39
C ASP A 577 30.16 -34.82 -0.05
N VAL A 578 29.22 -33.95 -0.34
CA VAL A 578 27.98 -34.32 -1.02
C VAL A 578 28.29 -34.50 -2.51
N ALA A 579 28.43 -35.77 -2.94
CA ALA A 579 28.83 -36.15 -4.31
C ALA A 579 30.12 -35.42 -4.78
N GLY A 580 31.14 -35.31 -3.93
CA GLY A 580 32.42 -34.68 -4.23
C GLY A 580 32.44 -33.16 -4.20
N SER A 581 31.48 -32.52 -3.52
CA SER A 581 31.45 -31.05 -3.33
C SER A 581 30.78 -30.70 -2.01
N THR A 582 31.15 -29.56 -1.45
CA THR A 582 30.51 -29.04 -0.24
C THR A 582 29.14 -28.41 -0.60
N LEU A 583 28.10 -28.84 0.10
CA LEU A 583 26.77 -28.25 0.06
C LEU A 583 26.67 -27.23 1.20
N ASN A 584 26.43 -25.96 0.86
CA ASN A 584 26.20 -24.91 1.84
C ASN A 584 24.69 -24.63 1.91
N TYR A 585 24.18 -24.51 3.11
CA TYR A 585 22.76 -24.16 3.31
C TYR A 585 22.59 -23.15 4.43
N ASN A 586 21.54 -22.35 4.33
CA ASN A 586 21.14 -21.42 5.35
C ASN A 586 19.65 -21.42 5.57
N ILE A 587 19.24 -21.23 6.82
CA ILE A 587 17.84 -21.09 7.24
C ILE A 587 17.77 -19.84 8.11
N GLY A 588 17.02 -18.85 7.67
CA GLY A 588 16.72 -17.63 8.41
C GLY A 588 15.25 -17.61 8.82
N ILE A 589 14.95 -17.33 10.08
CA ILE A 589 13.60 -17.19 10.59
C ILE A 589 13.50 -15.85 11.30
N GLY A 590 12.58 -15.01 10.89
CA GLY A 590 12.19 -13.80 11.58
C GLY A 590 10.75 -13.92 12.06
N ILE A 591 10.48 -13.55 13.30
CA ILE A 591 9.12 -13.42 13.82
C ILE A 591 9.04 -12.18 14.71
N SER A 592 7.95 -11.44 14.57
CA SER A 592 7.72 -10.23 15.36
C SER A 592 6.25 -10.06 15.70
N ASP A 593 6.00 -9.41 16.82
CA ASP A 593 4.65 -9.05 17.22
C ASP A 593 4.64 -7.69 17.90
N SER A 594 3.59 -6.91 17.66
CA SER A 594 3.37 -5.65 18.36
C SER A 594 1.90 -5.29 18.40
N TYR A 595 1.51 -4.55 19.43
CA TYR A 595 0.18 -3.97 19.55
C TYR A 595 0.27 -2.59 20.19
N SER A 596 -0.64 -1.72 19.79
CA SER A 596 -0.73 -0.34 20.27
C SER A 596 -2.01 -0.14 21.06
N THR A 597 -1.90 0.59 22.18
CA THR A 597 -3.02 0.96 23.04
C THR A 597 -3.07 2.47 23.18
N ILE A 598 -4.23 3.06 22.97
CA ILE A 598 -4.48 4.48 23.23
C ILE A 598 -4.43 4.71 24.76
N THR A 599 -3.54 5.57 25.20
CA THR A 599 -3.36 5.88 26.66
C THR A 599 -3.94 7.22 27.06
N LYS A 600 -4.27 8.06 26.08
CA LYS A 600 -4.97 9.32 26.28
C LYS A 600 -5.66 9.71 24.97
N TYR A 601 -6.92 10.10 25.04
CA TYR A 601 -7.68 10.67 23.92
C TYR A 601 -8.87 11.49 24.44
N ASP A 602 -9.23 12.56 23.76
CA ASP A 602 -10.34 13.44 24.14
C ASP A 602 -11.69 12.89 23.61
N ASN A 603 -12.20 11.85 24.29
CA ASN A 603 -13.51 11.28 24.04
C ASN A 603 -14.30 11.13 25.35
N PRO A 604 -14.83 12.24 25.89
CA PRO A 604 -15.47 12.24 27.22
C PRO A 604 -16.75 11.42 27.27
N THR A 605 -17.41 11.16 26.15
CA THR A 605 -18.63 10.35 26.05
C THR A 605 -18.34 8.86 25.93
N GLY A 606 -17.09 8.48 25.63
CA GLY A 606 -16.73 7.09 25.31
C GLY A 606 -17.37 6.57 24.03
N TYR A 607 -17.66 7.45 23.05
CA TYR A 607 -18.27 7.09 21.77
C TYR A 607 -17.40 6.10 21.00
N LEU A 608 -17.96 4.95 20.60
CA LEU A 608 -17.26 3.84 19.96
C LEU A 608 -16.91 4.11 18.47
N GLY A 609 -17.48 5.14 17.86
CA GLY A 609 -17.12 5.58 16.51
C GLY A 609 -15.86 6.44 16.45
N ASP A 610 -15.24 6.72 17.60
CA ASP A 610 -13.99 7.45 17.71
C ASP A 610 -13.03 6.68 18.63
N TYR A 611 -11.77 7.12 18.69
CA TYR A 611 -10.79 6.54 19.61
C TYR A 611 -11.14 6.83 21.07
N TYR A 612 -10.77 5.91 21.96
CA TYR A 612 -10.98 6.06 23.40
C TYR A 612 -9.80 5.49 24.19
N GLU A 613 -9.64 5.97 25.41
CA GLU A 613 -8.59 5.52 26.32
C GLU A 613 -8.76 4.03 26.68
N GLY A 614 -7.68 3.26 26.59
CA GLY A 614 -7.67 1.82 26.76
C GLY A 614 -7.92 1.00 25.50
N GLN A 615 -8.37 1.60 24.40
CA GLN A 615 -8.58 0.92 23.13
C GLN A 615 -7.28 0.36 22.57
N ARG A 616 -7.30 -0.89 22.12
CA ARG A 616 -6.27 -1.42 21.23
C ARG A 616 -6.56 -1.00 19.79
N LEU A 617 -5.57 -0.49 19.10
CA LEU A 617 -5.75 -0.18 17.67
C LEU A 617 -6.17 -1.43 16.91
N GLY A 618 -7.17 -1.25 16.07
CA GLY A 618 -7.72 -2.32 15.25
C GLY A 618 -8.79 -3.19 15.92
N ASP A 619 -9.21 -2.90 17.15
CA ASP A 619 -10.34 -3.59 17.76
C ASP A 619 -11.62 -3.42 16.95
N ILE A 620 -12.31 -4.53 16.71
CA ILE A 620 -13.55 -4.62 15.94
C ILE A 620 -14.70 -4.85 16.89
N TRP A 621 -15.58 -3.85 17.02
CA TRP A 621 -16.83 -3.97 17.75
C TRP A 621 -17.91 -4.54 16.84
N GLY A 622 -18.62 -5.58 17.27
CA GLY A 622 -19.66 -6.20 16.48
C GLY A 622 -20.61 -7.07 17.30
N TYR A 623 -21.67 -7.54 16.64
CA TYR A 623 -22.64 -8.45 17.20
C TYR A 623 -22.14 -9.90 17.19
N VAL A 624 -22.70 -10.73 18.06
CA VAL A 624 -22.53 -12.18 18.00
C VAL A 624 -23.69 -12.77 17.21
N THR A 625 -23.40 -13.61 16.23
CA THR A 625 -24.40 -14.29 15.41
C THR A 625 -24.91 -15.52 16.15
N GLU A 626 -26.25 -15.67 16.28
CA GLU A 626 -26.91 -16.91 16.78
C GLU A 626 -27.18 -17.91 15.65
N GLY A 627 -27.46 -17.43 14.44
CA GLY A 627 -27.82 -18.23 13.28
C GLY A 627 -28.74 -17.51 12.32
N PHE A 628 -29.48 -18.25 11.51
CA PHE A 628 -30.48 -17.71 10.61
C PHE A 628 -31.87 -17.75 11.23
N ILE A 629 -32.72 -16.81 10.83
CA ILE A 629 -34.16 -16.83 11.06
C ILE A 629 -34.75 -18.01 10.27
N LYS A 630 -35.50 -18.88 10.94
CA LYS A 630 -35.95 -20.16 10.35
C LYS A 630 -37.24 -20.05 9.55
N ASP A 631 -38.21 -19.27 10.03
CA ASP A 631 -39.55 -19.17 9.47
C ASP A 631 -40.18 -17.79 9.71
N ASP A 632 -41.36 -17.57 9.16
CA ASP A 632 -42.07 -16.30 9.24
C ASP A 632 -42.45 -15.93 10.69
N ALA A 633 -42.73 -16.91 11.57
CA ALA A 633 -43.08 -16.65 12.94
C ALA A 633 -41.89 -16.08 13.72
N GLU A 634 -40.69 -16.64 13.48
CA GLU A 634 -39.45 -16.13 14.04
C GLU A 634 -39.10 -14.76 13.42
N ALA A 635 -39.35 -14.56 12.13
CA ALA A 635 -39.16 -13.26 11.47
C ALA A 635 -40.02 -12.16 12.08
N GLU A 636 -41.28 -12.45 12.38
CA GLU A 636 -42.18 -11.52 13.09
C GLU A 636 -41.67 -11.15 14.47
N ALA A 637 -41.16 -12.14 15.21
CA ALA A 637 -40.55 -11.90 16.53
C ALA A 637 -39.31 -10.97 16.42
N MET A 638 -38.51 -11.13 15.37
CA MET A 638 -37.31 -10.32 15.16
C MET A 638 -37.64 -8.86 14.79
N LYS A 639 -38.80 -8.54 14.23
CA LYS A 639 -39.24 -7.14 13.99
C LYS A 639 -39.31 -6.33 15.29
N VAL A 640 -39.56 -6.99 16.41
CA VAL A 640 -39.56 -6.35 17.72
C VAL A 640 -38.17 -6.45 18.34
N ARG A 641 -37.62 -7.66 18.38
CA ARG A 641 -36.36 -7.96 19.05
C ARG A 641 -35.16 -7.27 18.44
N GLN A 642 -35.08 -7.13 17.10
CA GLN A 642 -33.98 -6.49 16.35
C GLN A 642 -34.41 -5.17 15.68
N LYS A 643 -35.43 -4.50 16.26
CA LYS A 643 -36.02 -3.28 15.68
C LYS A 643 -35.03 -2.14 15.45
N GLN A 644 -34.04 -2.00 16.31
CA GLN A 644 -33.05 -0.93 16.18
C GLN A 644 -32.15 -1.13 14.95
N ILE A 645 -31.93 -2.37 14.51
CA ILE A 645 -31.17 -2.69 13.31
C ILE A 645 -32.05 -2.55 12.06
N SER A 646 -33.25 -3.16 12.07
CA SER A 646 -34.20 -3.07 10.96
C SER A 646 -35.64 -3.33 11.45
N GLY A 647 -36.60 -2.67 10.81
CA GLY A 647 -38.03 -2.92 11.01
C GLY A 647 -38.58 -4.09 10.18
N THR A 648 -37.80 -4.69 9.29
CA THR A 648 -38.22 -5.78 8.40
C THR A 648 -37.24 -6.93 8.46
N TRP A 649 -37.76 -8.13 8.63
CA TRP A 649 -36.98 -9.37 8.70
C TRP A 649 -37.73 -10.47 7.94
N ILE A 650 -36.99 -11.38 7.30
CA ILE A 650 -37.52 -12.52 6.57
C ILE A 650 -36.73 -13.79 6.97
N PRO A 651 -37.28 -15.00 6.72
CA PRO A 651 -36.53 -16.24 6.89
C PRO A 651 -35.21 -16.21 6.10
N GLY A 652 -34.15 -16.68 6.75
CA GLY A 652 -32.79 -16.64 6.19
C GLY A 652 -31.98 -15.37 6.50
N ASP A 653 -32.56 -14.36 7.11
CA ASP A 653 -31.80 -13.25 7.70
C ASP A 653 -31.06 -13.68 8.96
N ILE A 654 -30.12 -12.87 9.40
CA ILE A 654 -29.30 -13.15 10.58
C ILE A 654 -30.03 -12.83 11.88
N LYS A 655 -29.93 -13.75 12.85
CA LYS A 655 -30.26 -13.50 14.26
C LYS A 655 -29.00 -13.10 15.01
N TYR A 656 -29.08 -12.03 15.76
CA TYR A 656 -28.02 -11.58 16.66
C TYR A 656 -28.32 -11.99 18.11
N ALA A 657 -27.26 -12.26 18.86
CA ALA A 657 -27.37 -12.65 20.25
C ALA A 657 -27.66 -11.44 21.16
N ASP A 658 -28.57 -11.66 22.11
CA ASP A 658 -28.85 -10.77 23.22
C ASP A 658 -27.79 -10.98 24.29
N LEU A 659 -26.87 -10.04 24.44
CA LEU A 659 -25.73 -10.16 25.33
C LEU A 659 -25.99 -9.60 26.72
N ASP A 660 -26.91 -8.67 26.89
CA ASP A 660 -27.26 -8.07 28.17
C ASP A 660 -28.54 -8.69 28.78
N GLY A 661 -29.31 -9.48 28.00
CA GLY A 661 -30.44 -10.26 28.46
C GLY A 661 -31.72 -9.45 28.61
N ASP A 662 -31.85 -8.30 27.98
CA ASP A 662 -33.02 -7.42 28.07
C ASP A 662 -34.14 -7.78 27.07
N GLY A 663 -33.91 -8.74 26.16
CA GLY A 663 -34.88 -9.25 25.19
C GLY A 663 -34.87 -8.47 23.83
N VAL A 664 -34.05 -7.43 23.68
CA VAL A 664 -33.94 -6.65 22.47
C VAL A 664 -32.49 -6.50 22.03
N ILE A 665 -32.25 -6.51 20.72
CA ILE A 665 -30.89 -6.36 20.17
C ILE A 665 -30.67 -4.90 19.80
N THR A 666 -29.68 -4.31 20.48
CA THR A 666 -29.39 -2.88 20.30
C THR A 666 -27.89 -2.59 20.17
N TYR A 667 -27.54 -1.40 19.72
CA TYR A 667 -26.18 -0.86 19.86
C TYR A 667 -26.07 0.11 21.04
N GLY A 668 -27.10 0.15 21.92
CA GLY A 668 -27.20 1.09 23.02
C GLY A 668 -27.05 2.54 22.56
N LYS A 669 -26.25 3.30 23.26
CA LYS A 669 -25.82 4.66 22.84
C LYS A 669 -24.56 4.66 21.98
N ASN A 670 -24.05 3.48 21.62
CA ASN A 670 -22.78 3.29 20.96
C ASN A 670 -21.61 3.90 21.77
N GLN A 671 -21.61 3.69 23.07
CA GLN A 671 -20.63 4.18 24.03
C GLN A 671 -20.03 3.02 24.82
N LEU A 672 -18.84 3.18 25.38
CA LEU A 672 -18.16 2.17 26.19
C LEU A 672 -18.98 1.60 27.35
N ASN A 673 -19.78 2.46 28.00
CA ASN A 673 -20.64 2.12 29.12
C ASN A 673 -22.07 1.75 28.71
N ASP A 674 -22.40 1.87 27.43
CA ASP A 674 -23.71 1.56 26.86
C ASP A 674 -23.54 1.18 25.39
N HIS A 675 -22.98 -0.03 25.16
CA HIS A 675 -22.70 -0.58 23.82
C HIS A 675 -23.78 -1.57 23.36
N GLY A 676 -24.83 -1.75 24.15
CA GLY A 676 -25.87 -2.72 23.86
C GLY A 676 -25.28 -4.13 23.68
N ASP A 677 -25.74 -4.85 22.66
CA ASP A 677 -25.33 -6.22 22.35
C ASP A 677 -24.04 -6.34 21.53
N LYS A 678 -23.26 -5.26 21.44
CA LYS A 678 -21.96 -5.31 20.79
C LYS A 678 -20.87 -5.70 21.79
N LYS A 679 -19.84 -6.38 21.29
CA LYS A 679 -18.58 -6.61 22.01
C LYS A 679 -17.40 -6.57 21.04
N ILE A 680 -16.17 -6.54 21.54
CA ILE A 680 -14.99 -6.73 20.70
C ILE A 680 -14.98 -8.18 20.24
N ILE A 681 -15.12 -8.39 18.91
CA ILE A 681 -15.20 -9.71 18.28
C ILE A 681 -13.91 -10.11 17.57
N GLY A 682 -13.00 -9.17 17.33
CA GLY A 682 -11.72 -9.40 16.66
C GLY A 682 -10.82 -8.19 16.69
N ASN A 683 -9.65 -8.34 16.04
CA ASN A 683 -8.71 -7.22 15.86
C ASN A 683 -8.05 -7.30 14.47
N GLN A 684 -8.10 -6.19 13.74
CA GLN A 684 -7.58 -6.12 12.36
C GLN A 684 -6.07 -5.95 12.26
N THR A 685 -5.37 -5.68 13.37
CA THR A 685 -3.91 -5.52 13.36
C THR A 685 -3.23 -6.86 13.10
N PRO A 686 -2.33 -6.95 12.09
CA PRO A 686 -1.60 -8.18 11.86
C PRO A 686 -0.69 -8.53 13.06
N ARG A 687 -0.86 -9.73 13.61
CA ARG A 687 -0.11 -10.23 14.76
C ARG A 687 0.78 -11.40 14.33
N TYR A 688 1.91 -11.54 14.99
CA TYR A 688 2.90 -12.58 14.74
C TYR A 688 3.28 -12.67 13.27
N ARG A 689 3.82 -11.53 12.75
CA ARG A 689 4.38 -11.49 11.39
C ARG A 689 5.65 -12.31 11.35
N PHE A 690 5.78 -13.18 10.37
CA PHE A 690 6.96 -14.03 10.24
C PHE A 690 7.48 -14.07 8.81
N ASN A 691 8.76 -14.39 8.69
CA ASN A 691 9.39 -14.77 7.42
C ASN A 691 10.34 -15.94 7.64
N ILE A 692 10.47 -16.79 6.59
CA ILE A 692 11.41 -17.91 6.55
C ILE A 692 12.20 -17.80 5.25
N ASN A 693 13.52 -17.67 5.39
CA ASN A 693 14.44 -17.60 4.28
C ASN A 693 15.22 -18.91 4.21
N LEU A 694 15.16 -19.59 3.08
CA LEU A 694 15.93 -20.80 2.81
C LEU A 694 16.93 -20.54 1.69
N GLY A 695 18.15 -20.95 1.86
CA GLY A 695 19.19 -20.86 0.83
C GLY A 695 20.00 -22.16 0.75
N LEU A 696 20.36 -22.52 -0.47
CA LEU A 696 21.18 -23.69 -0.76
C LEU A 696 22.15 -23.36 -1.91
N ASN A 697 23.40 -23.74 -1.77
CA ASN A 697 24.42 -23.61 -2.82
C ASN A 697 25.19 -24.91 -2.97
N TRP A 698 25.18 -25.47 -4.19
CA TRP A 698 25.86 -26.74 -4.47
C TRP A 698 26.25 -26.87 -5.94
N LYS A 699 27.53 -27.14 -6.24
CA LYS A 699 28.05 -27.38 -7.63
C LYS A 699 27.57 -26.32 -8.66
N GLY A 700 27.57 -25.04 -8.29
CA GLY A 700 27.11 -23.94 -9.16
C GLY A 700 25.62 -23.70 -9.14
N PHE A 701 24.82 -24.59 -8.60
CA PHE A 701 23.40 -24.33 -8.33
C PHE A 701 23.24 -23.48 -7.08
N ASP A 702 22.35 -22.52 -7.11
CA ASP A 702 21.82 -21.80 -5.96
C ASP A 702 20.29 -21.82 -5.97
N VAL A 703 19.71 -22.13 -4.83
CA VAL A 703 18.27 -22.07 -4.60
C VAL A 703 18.00 -21.14 -3.45
N ARG A 704 17.00 -20.26 -3.61
CA ARG A 704 16.51 -19.37 -2.56
C ARG A 704 15.00 -19.44 -2.52
N ALA A 705 14.45 -19.57 -1.32
CA ALA A 705 13.03 -19.47 -1.10
C ALA A 705 12.74 -18.53 0.07
N LEU A 706 11.76 -17.66 -0.11
CA LEU A 706 11.24 -16.76 0.91
C LEU A 706 9.78 -17.08 1.15
N PHE A 707 9.46 -17.45 2.37
CA PHE A 707 8.10 -17.50 2.87
C PHE A 707 7.86 -16.31 3.79
N GLU A 708 6.66 -15.76 3.73
CA GLU A 708 6.19 -14.71 4.63
C GLU A 708 4.75 -14.98 5.05
N GLY A 709 4.34 -14.43 6.18
CA GLY A 709 2.98 -14.57 6.61
C GLY A 709 2.63 -13.80 7.89
N VAL A 710 1.37 -13.92 8.23
CA VAL A 710 0.72 -13.38 9.43
C VAL A 710 -0.06 -14.51 10.07
N MET A 711 0.19 -14.80 11.37
CA MET A 711 -0.46 -15.93 12.03
C MET A 711 -1.86 -15.60 12.54
N LYS A 712 -2.15 -14.31 12.79
CA LYS A 712 -3.46 -13.88 13.28
C LYS A 712 -3.79 -12.50 12.78
N ARG A 713 -4.95 -12.38 12.14
CA ARG A 713 -5.55 -11.12 11.73
C ARG A 713 -7.03 -11.34 11.47
N ASP A 714 -7.90 -10.57 12.11
CA ASP A 714 -9.33 -10.59 11.84
C ASP A 714 -9.67 -9.40 10.92
N LEU A 715 -10.54 -9.59 9.96
CA LEU A 715 -10.97 -8.54 9.04
C LEU A 715 -12.49 -8.52 8.91
N TRP A 716 -13.05 -7.33 9.02
CA TRP A 716 -14.39 -7.04 8.55
C TRP A 716 -14.32 -6.41 7.15
N LEU A 717 -15.05 -6.98 6.19
CA LEU A 717 -14.95 -6.60 4.78
C LEU A 717 -15.83 -5.40 4.40
N GLY A 718 -16.56 -4.83 5.36
CA GLY A 718 -17.58 -3.83 5.08
C GLY A 718 -18.93 -4.45 4.67
N ASP A 719 -20.01 -3.72 4.91
CA ASP A 719 -21.38 -4.14 4.60
C ASP A 719 -21.72 -4.06 3.11
N ASN A 720 -20.96 -3.27 2.35
CA ASN A 720 -21.12 -3.04 0.91
C ASN A 720 -20.03 -3.69 0.05
N ASN A 721 -19.21 -4.60 0.61
CA ASN A 721 -18.20 -5.29 -0.17
C ASN A 721 -18.84 -6.18 -1.25
N THR A 722 -18.79 -5.72 -2.48
CA THR A 722 -19.46 -6.32 -3.63
C THR A 722 -18.94 -7.72 -3.96
N VAL A 723 -17.63 -7.93 -3.83
CA VAL A 723 -16.99 -9.23 -4.14
C VAL A 723 -17.38 -10.30 -3.12
N PHE A 724 -17.52 -9.91 -1.85
CA PHE A 724 -17.84 -10.83 -0.76
C PHE A 724 -19.36 -11.08 -0.67
N TRP A 725 -20.18 -10.02 -0.65
CA TRP A 725 -21.61 -10.16 -0.43
C TRP A 725 -22.42 -10.50 -1.69
N GLY A 726 -21.89 -10.15 -2.86
CA GLY A 726 -22.59 -10.31 -4.13
C GLY A 726 -23.75 -9.35 -4.31
N TYR A 727 -24.84 -9.56 -3.59
CA TYR A 727 -26.10 -8.81 -3.71
C TYR A 727 -26.09 -7.43 -3.04
N THR A 728 -25.13 -6.55 -3.38
CA THR A 728 -25.01 -5.22 -2.77
C THR A 728 -25.74 -4.12 -3.55
N GLY A 729 -26.01 -4.33 -4.83
CA GLY A 729 -26.73 -3.39 -5.69
C GLY A 729 -28.20 -3.76 -5.85
N GLN A 730 -29.01 -2.75 -6.16
CA GLN A 730 -30.44 -2.97 -6.39
C GLN A 730 -30.74 -3.76 -7.68
N TRP A 731 -29.91 -3.65 -8.71
CA TRP A 731 -30.15 -4.22 -10.04
C TRP A 731 -28.86 -4.68 -10.72
N TRP A 732 -27.73 -4.46 -10.09
CA TRP A 732 -26.40 -4.93 -10.49
C TRP A 732 -25.76 -5.64 -9.30
N SER A 733 -24.98 -6.66 -9.56
CA SER A 733 -24.28 -7.37 -8.50
C SER A 733 -23.14 -8.19 -9.07
N ALA A 734 -22.02 -8.24 -8.37
CA ALA A 734 -20.86 -9.05 -8.70
C ALA A 734 -21.06 -10.49 -8.24
N LEU A 735 -21.99 -11.20 -8.86
CA LEU A 735 -22.31 -12.56 -8.46
C LEU A 735 -21.31 -13.56 -9.03
N ASN A 736 -20.93 -14.51 -8.21
CA ASN A 736 -20.16 -15.69 -8.56
C ASN A 736 -20.86 -16.95 -8.04
N GLU A 737 -20.30 -18.13 -8.29
CA GLU A 737 -20.90 -19.42 -7.94
C GLU A 737 -21.20 -19.58 -6.44
N THR A 738 -20.50 -18.91 -5.53
CA THR A 738 -20.78 -19.01 -4.08
C THR A 738 -22.08 -18.31 -3.71
N HIS A 739 -22.43 -17.25 -4.43
CA HIS A 739 -23.65 -16.47 -4.18
C HIS A 739 -24.94 -17.12 -4.69
N ILE A 740 -24.83 -18.26 -5.37
CA ILE A 740 -26.00 -19.05 -5.76
C ILE A 740 -26.00 -20.43 -5.12
N ASN A 741 -24.83 -21.01 -4.85
CA ASN A 741 -24.72 -22.36 -4.32
C ASN A 741 -24.68 -22.43 -2.79
N ASP A 742 -24.28 -21.34 -2.12
CA ASP A 742 -24.08 -21.32 -0.67
C ASP A 742 -24.83 -20.15 0.02
N VAL A 743 -26.02 -19.88 -0.47
CA VAL A 743 -26.96 -18.92 0.12
C VAL A 743 -28.11 -19.66 0.81
N TRP A 744 -28.64 -19.06 1.86
CA TRP A 744 -29.74 -19.62 2.61
C TRP A 744 -31.00 -19.82 1.74
N SER A 745 -31.61 -20.97 1.89
CA SER A 745 -32.94 -21.31 1.40
C SER A 745 -33.57 -22.35 2.32
N GLU A 746 -34.88 -22.59 2.20
CA GLU A 746 -35.54 -23.64 2.96
C GLU A 746 -34.90 -25.03 2.75
N THR A 747 -34.34 -25.28 1.59
CA THR A 747 -33.63 -26.53 1.25
C THR A 747 -32.14 -26.48 1.61
N ASN A 748 -31.57 -25.33 1.95
CA ASN A 748 -30.20 -25.12 2.39
C ASN A 748 -30.12 -24.22 3.64
N PRO A 749 -30.65 -24.65 4.80
CA PRO A 749 -30.72 -23.81 6.01
C PRO A 749 -29.37 -23.59 6.69
N ASN A 750 -28.33 -24.34 6.34
CA ASN A 750 -26.98 -24.25 6.88
C ASN A 750 -25.98 -23.55 5.93
N ALA A 751 -26.46 -22.81 4.97
CA ALA A 751 -25.64 -22.05 4.04
C ALA A 751 -24.66 -21.09 4.73
N TYR A 752 -23.62 -20.71 4.03
CA TYR A 752 -22.69 -19.69 4.51
C TYR A 752 -23.31 -18.28 4.46
N PHE A 753 -23.89 -17.88 3.32
CA PHE A 753 -24.51 -16.58 3.15
C PHE A 753 -25.99 -16.55 3.56
N PRO A 754 -26.51 -15.39 3.98
CA PRO A 754 -27.91 -15.21 4.30
C PRO A 754 -28.80 -15.30 3.04
N VAL A 755 -30.11 -15.21 3.23
CA VAL A 755 -31.05 -15.07 2.12
C VAL A 755 -30.68 -13.87 1.24
N PRO A 756 -30.67 -14.03 -0.11
CA PRO A 756 -30.32 -12.93 -1.01
C PRO A 756 -31.23 -11.71 -0.83
N THR A 757 -30.67 -10.60 -0.38
CA THR A 757 -31.32 -9.28 -0.29
C THR A 757 -30.31 -8.18 -0.51
N ASN A 758 -30.70 -7.00 -0.97
CA ASN A 758 -29.81 -5.85 -1.08
C ASN A 758 -29.79 -4.98 0.19
N THR A 759 -30.38 -5.45 1.28
CA THR A 759 -30.42 -4.72 2.55
C THR A 759 -29.18 -5.04 3.39
N THR A 760 -28.80 -4.11 4.27
CA THR A 760 -27.65 -4.25 5.15
C THR A 760 -27.98 -4.89 6.51
N ARG A 761 -29.25 -5.29 6.76
CA ARG A 761 -29.66 -5.81 8.05
C ARG A 761 -28.93 -7.07 8.48
N SER A 762 -28.64 -8.00 7.56
CA SER A 762 -27.84 -9.21 7.80
C SER A 762 -26.33 -8.98 7.62
N ARG A 763 -25.88 -7.75 7.26
CA ARG A 763 -24.49 -7.40 7.00
C ARG A 763 -23.90 -6.49 8.08
N GLN A 764 -24.47 -6.49 9.30
CA GLN A 764 -23.87 -5.79 10.43
C GLN A 764 -22.54 -6.45 10.81
N ILE A 765 -21.62 -5.68 11.40
CA ILE A 765 -20.35 -6.23 11.90
C ILE A 765 -20.65 -7.35 12.90
N GLN A 766 -20.21 -8.58 12.62
CA GLN A 766 -20.62 -9.78 13.34
C GLN A 766 -19.62 -10.92 13.27
N THR A 767 -19.77 -11.87 14.17
CA THR A 767 -18.85 -13.00 14.30
C THR A 767 -18.87 -13.98 13.12
N LYS A 768 -20.04 -14.22 12.46
CA LYS A 768 -20.16 -15.22 11.39
C LYS A 768 -19.33 -14.86 10.16
N TYR A 769 -19.30 -13.58 9.78
CA TYR A 769 -18.64 -13.11 8.57
C TYR A 769 -17.34 -12.37 8.84
N LEU A 770 -16.89 -12.34 10.07
CA LEU A 770 -15.54 -11.89 10.40
C LEU A 770 -14.54 -12.84 9.75
N GLN A 771 -13.68 -12.32 8.88
CA GLN A 771 -12.75 -13.12 8.12
C GLN A 771 -11.45 -13.33 8.86
N ASP A 772 -10.93 -14.58 8.81
CA ASP A 772 -9.55 -14.87 9.22
C ASP A 772 -8.60 -14.55 8.06
N ALA A 773 -7.87 -13.44 8.19
CA ALA A 773 -6.88 -12.99 7.23
C ALA A 773 -5.45 -13.41 7.60
N SER A 774 -5.31 -14.46 8.40
CA SER A 774 -4.02 -15.13 8.56
C SER A 774 -3.59 -15.80 7.26
N TYR A 775 -2.27 -15.83 6.99
CA TYR A 775 -1.75 -16.46 5.79
C TYR A 775 -0.29 -16.86 5.91
N ILE A 776 0.12 -17.77 5.05
CA ILE A 776 1.50 -18.05 4.68
C ILE A 776 1.61 -18.07 3.15
N ARG A 777 2.68 -17.45 2.61
CA ARG A 777 2.90 -17.35 1.17
C ARG A 777 4.34 -17.68 0.81
N LEU A 778 4.55 -18.46 -0.25
CA LEU A 778 5.84 -18.57 -0.94
C LEU A 778 6.02 -17.32 -1.81
N LYS A 779 6.67 -16.30 -1.24
CA LYS A 779 6.83 -14.96 -1.81
C LYS A 779 7.78 -14.94 -2.97
N ASP A 780 8.90 -15.64 -2.85
CA ASP A 780 9.93 -15.75 -3.88
C ASP A 780 10.55 -17.15 -3.85
N LEU A 781 10.72 -17.71 -5.03
CA LEU A 781 11.54 -18.90 -5.26
C LEU A 781 12.44 -18.62 -6.44
N THR A 782 13.75 -18.63 -6.23
CA THR A 782 14.74 -18.46 -7.29
C THR A 782 15.67 -19.66 -7.34
N ILE A 783 15.84 -20.21 -8.54
CA ILE A 783 16.80 -21.29 -8.85
C ILE A 783 17.78 -20.74 -9.87
N GLY A 784 19.07 -20.73 -9.54
CA GLY A 784 20.13 -20.25 -10.39
C GLY A 784 21.19 -21.33 -10.64
N TYR A 785 21.86 -21.21 -11.78
CA TYR A 785 23.04 -22.01 -12.09
C TYR A 785 24.14 -21.12 -12.63
N THR A 786 25.27 -21.12 -11.94
CA THR A 786 26.49 -20.43 -12.37
C THR A 786 27.34 -21.42 -13.18
N LEU A 787 27.55 -21.11 -14.46
CA LEU A 787 28.34 -21.95 -15.35
C LEU A 787 29.80 -22.00 -14.89
N PRO A 788 30.48 -23.15 -15.06
CA PRO A 788 31.91 -23.25 -14.78
C PRO A 788 32.72 -22.20 -15.56
N THR A 789 33.63 -21.54 -14.89
CA THR A 789 34.45 -20.48 -15.50
C THR A 789 35.21 -20.97 -16.71
N SER A 790 35.64 -22.27 -16.71
CA SER A 790 36.33 -22.91 -17.85
C SER A 790 35.50 -22.93 -19.16
N TRP A 791 34.18 -22.83 -19.08
CA TRP A 791 33.32 -22.81 -20.27
C TRP A 791 33.21 -21.41 -20.86
N VAL A 792 33.22 -20.39 -20.01
CA VAL A 792 32.88 -19.00 -20.41
C VAL A 792 34.12 -18.08 -20.54
N SER A 793 35.27 -18.45 -19.95
CA SER A 793 36.47 -17.61 -19.94
C SER A 793 37.02 -17.35 -21.36
N LYS A 794 36.86 -18.31 -22.31
CA LYS A 794 37.25 -18.14 -23.70
C LYS A 794 36.48 -17.03 -24.43
N LEU A 795 35.33 -16.63 -23.90
CA LEU A 795 34.51 -15.53 -24.41
C LEU A 795 34.78 -14.19 -23.67
N GLY A 796 35.83 -14.15 -22.83
CA GLY A 796 36.14 -12.96 -22.01
C GLY A 796 35.17 -12.78 -20.84
N ILE A 797 34.32 -13.78 -20.55
CA ILE A 797 33.33 -13.74 -19.49
C ILE A 797 33.96 -14.31 -18.22
N SER A 798 33.93 -13.54 -17.13
CA SER A 798 34.43 -14.00 -15.83
C SER A 798 33.37 -14.81 -15.05
N GLN A 799 32.10 -14.53 -15.26
CA GLN A 799 30.99 -15.24 -14.65
C GLN A 799 29.74 -15.15 -15.53
N LEU A 800 29.07 -16.30 -15.73
CA LEU A 800 27.73 -16.36 -16.35
C LEU A 800 26.82 -17.19 -15.45
N LYS A 801 25.73 -16.54 -15.01
CA LYS A 801 24.68 -17.20 -14.25
C LYS A 801 23.37 -17.10 -15.05
N VAL A 802 22.65 -18.21 -15.15
CA VAL A 802 21.27 -18.28 -15.61
C VAL A 802 20.36 -18.53 -14.41
N PHE A 803 19.16 -17.99 -14.41
CA PHE A 803 18.24 -18.21 -13.31
C PHE A 803 16.79 -18.21 -13.80
N ALA A 804 15.96 -18.93 -13.07
CA ALA A 804 14.51 -18.83 -13.12
C ALA A 804 13.98 -18.47 -11.73
N SER A 805 12.96 -17.65 -11.68
CA SER A 805 12.32 -17.26 -10.42
C SER A 805 10.80 -17.16 -10.55
N GLY A 806 10.13 -17.37 -9.45
CA GLY A 806 8.70 -17.18 -9.35
C GLY A 806 8.33 -16.39 -8.09
N GLN A 807 7.38 -15.48 -8.22
CA GLN A 807 6.88 -14.69 -7.11
C GLN A 807 5.42 -15.01 -6.82
N ASN A 808 5.07 -15.06 -5.54
CA ASN A 808 3.73 -15.36 -5.05
C ASN A 808 3.18 -16.70 -5.58
N LEU A 809 4.05 -17.72 -5.66
CA LEU A 809 3.73 -18.99 -6.34
C LEU A 809 2.66 -19.80 -5.63
N TRP A 810 2.59 -19.68 -4.33
CA TRP A 810 1.65 -20.42 -3.49
C TRP A 810 1.30 -19.65 -2.24
N GLU A 811 0.06 -19.78 -1.78
CA GLU A 811 -0.40 -19.26 -0.51
C GLU A 811 -1.48 -20.16 0.11
N ALA A 812 -1.55 -20.12 1.46
CA ALA A 812 -2.65 -20.65 2.25
C ALA A 812 -3.17 -19.54 3.16
N THR A 813 -4.49 -19.36 3.22
CA THR A 813 -5.18 -18.35 4.02
C THR A 813 -6.59 -18.80 4.36
N GLY A 814 -7.14 -18.31 5.48
CA GLY A 814 -8.55 -18.45 5.86
C GLY A 814 -9.48 -17.42 5.22
N LEU A 815 -8.93 -16.46 4.49
CA LEU A 815 -9.70 -15.40 3.85
C LEU A 815 -10.58 -15.95 2.70
N TYR A 816 -11.69 -15.27 2.43
CA TYR A 816 -12.57 -15.60 1.30
C TYR A 816 -11.78 -15.78 0.00
N LYS A 817 -12.07 -16.82 -0.76
CA LYS A 817 -11.19 -17.34 -1.83
C LYS A 817 -10.79 -16.34 -2.93
N TYR A 818 -11.59 -15.31 -3.17
CA TYR A 818 -11.32 -14.28 -4.18
C TYR A 818 -10.59 -13.05 -3.62
N LEU A 819 -10.26 -13.05 -2.33
CA LEU A 819 -9.56 -11.97 -1.68
C LEU A 819 -8.11 -12.34 -1.42
N ASP A 820 -7.21 -11.40 -1.67
CA ASP A 820 -5.80 -11.60 -1.40
C ASP A 820 -5.39 -10.99 -0.05
N PRO A 821 -4.74 -11.74 0.85
CA PRO A 821 -4.40 -11.25 2.18
C PRO A 821 -3.39 -10.10 2.20
N ASP A 822 -2.57 -9.92 1.15
CA ASP A 822 -1.67 -8.77 1.03
C ASP A 822 -2.38 -7.52 0.48
N SER A 823 -3.50 -7.70 -0.22
CA SER A 823 -4.31 -6.60 -0.74
C SER A 823 -5.23 -5.97 0.32
N THR A 824 -5.30 -6.55 1.51
CA THR A 824 -6.10 -6.07 2.64
C THR A 824 -5.36 -5.03 3.50
N GLY A 825 -4.51 -4.20 2.91
CA GLY A 825 -3.79 -3.13 3.62
C GLY A 825 -4.72 -2.19 4.42
N ASP A 826 -4.23 -0.99 4.79
CA ASP A 826 -5.00 -0.10 5.66
C ASP A 826 -6.43 0.14 5.19
N THR A 827 -7.37 0.08 6.11
CA THR A 827 -8.76 0.45 5.89
C THR A 827 -8.86 1.95 5.60
N LYS A 828 -9.89 2.37 4.86
CA LYS A 828 -10.31 3.78 4.84
C LYS A 828 -10.70 4.23 6.26
N ASP A 829 -10.83 5.53 6.46
CA ASP A 829 -11.30 6.10 7.72
C ASP A 829 -12.68 5.55 8.16
N ASP A 830 -13.49 5.08 7.20
CA ASP A 830 -14.79 4.43 7.41
C ASP A 830 -14.70 2.92 7.67
N GLY A 831 -13.50 2.34 7.66
CA GLY A 831 -13.26 0.92 7.89
C GLY A 831 -13.57 0.01 6.70
N SER A 832 -14.00 0.53 5.56
CA SER A 832 -14.33 -0.28 4.40
C SER A 832 -13.07 -0.69 3.61
N LEU A 833 -13.07 -1.93 3.14
CA LEU A 833 -12.03 -2.49 2.27
C LEU A 833 -12.45 -2.56 0.79
N GLU A 834 -13.64 -2.10 0.46
CA GLU A 834 -14.28 -2.30 -0.85
C GLU A 834 -13.41 -1.81 -2.02
N GLU A 835 -12.86 -0.61 -1.94
CA GLU A 835 -12.04 -0.04 -3.01
C GLU A 835 -10.76 -0.81 -3.30
N ARG A 836 -10.20 -1.54 -2.32
CA ARG A 836 -8.94 -2.25 -2.50
C ARG A 836 -9.12 -3.63 -3.08
N MET A 837 -10.31 -4.22 -2.90
CA MET A 837 -10.61 -5.55 -3.39
C MET A 837 -11.01 -5.58 -4.86
N THR A 838 -11.48 -4.46 -5.38
CA THR A 838 -11.87 -4.28 -6.77
C THR A 838 -10.84 -3.52 -7.60
N LYS A 839 -9.61 -3.35 -7.09
CA LYS A 839 -8.50 -2.69 -7.79
C LYS A 839 -7.71 -3.68 -8.65
N TYR A 840 -6.57 -3.21 -9.15
CA TYR A 840 -5.66 -4.02 -9.95
C TYR A 840 -5.37 -5.37 -9.27
N PRO A 841 -5.57 -6.51 -9.94
CA PRO A 841 -5.50 -7.81 -9.30
C PRO A 841 -4.10 -8.14 -8.81
N PHE A 842 -4.02 -8.89 -7.71
CA PHE A 842 -2.78 -9.46 -7.25
C PHE A 842 -2.25 -10.48 -8.26
N CYS A 843 -0.92 -10.51 -8.48
CA CYS A 843 -0.32 -11.31 -9.54
C CYS A 843 0.65 -12.35 -9.02
N ARG A 844 0.68 -13.49 -9.71
CA ARG A 844 1.81 -14.43 -9.70
C ARG A 844 2.72 -14.10 -10.86
N SER A 845 4.04 -14.13 -10.65
CA SER A 845 4.99 -13.82 -11.69
C SER A 845 5.99 -14.96 -11.88
N TYR A 846 6.32 -15.23 -13.13
CA TYR A 846 7.31 -16.22 -13.53
C TYR A 846 8.38 -15.50 -14.33
N SER A 847 9.64 -15.67 -13.94
CA SER A 847 10.74 -14.91 -14.53
C SER A 847 11.88 -15.83 -14.97
N PHE A 848 12.58 -15.37 -15.99
CA PHE A 848 13.82 -15.99 -16.47
C PHE A 848 14.84 -14.91 -16.80
N GLY A 849 16.12 -15.15 -16.47
CA GLY A 849 17.13 -14.16 -16.73
C GLY A 849 18.56 -14.68 -16.70
N ILE A 850 19.48 -13.79 -17.09
CA ILE A 850 20.91 -14.05 -17.05
C ILE A 850 21.65 -12.94 -16.32
N ASN A 851 22.78 -13.28 -15.73
CA ASN A 851 23.74 -12.33 -15.16
C ASN A 851 25.12 -12.65 -15.72
N VAL A 852 25.73 -11.68 -16.39
CA VAL A 852 27.02 -11.81 -17.06
C VAL A 852 27.99 -10.79 -16.48
N THR A 853 29.19 -11.24 -16.08
CA THR A 853 30.28 -10.37 -15.64
C THR A 853 31.49 -10.59 -16.53
N PHE A 854 32.06 -9.51 -17.05
CA PHE A 854 33.24 -9.48 -17.88
C PHE A 854 34.47 -8.99 -17.12
#